data_be9a31d444e4035c5a97d875c9aec272
#
_entry.id   be9a31d444e4035c5a97d875c9aec272
#
_cell.length_a   1.000
_cell.length_b   1.000
_cell.length_c   1.000
_cell.angle_alpha   90.00
_cell.angle_beta   90.00
_cell.angle_gamma   90.00
#
_symmetry.space_group_name_H-M   'P 1'
#
loop_
_entity.id
_entity.type
_entity.pdbx_description
1 polymer ?
#
loop_
_entity_poly.entity_id
_entity_poly.type
_entity_poly.pdbx_seq_one_letter_code
_entity_poly.pdbx_strand_id
1 'polypeptide(L)'
;LPTRLAAVWVSVRRVATMPSDPISYTLVAPNAGYRLDMSTQELRSNLQSQNDEVKLETLRAIIVSTLNGEPHASLLMPIIQYVLPSKDKNIKKMLQFYWEVCPKFDAEGKLKQEMILVCNAIRNDLQHPNEYIRGSTLRFLQKIKEPEILEPLVPSVRQCLDHRHSYVRKNAVMATWCIYHAHEYLISDAPELIESFLVAESDATCKRNALMMLVHTDMPRAVEYVMNNITQVPVMDELMQMAVIELIRMDAKRDSEHMSDYLQILSELLTTSSHAVKFEAAVTLAGLADNVLAVKAIASALIELTVQESDNNVKLIVLDRLNALRLRHEHVLDPLVIDLLRVLSSSDMDVRKKVLDMALDMISVRTVEEVVLVLRKELTKMSQTQESSNLSYRHLLIKSLHSCAVRFSEVAGDVMLELMNFLSDSVSTSAVDVIAFVREVVERFPDMRNDILVKLIQSFPDFRNGKVYRGAMWIVGDYATTIANVNDAMQQIRKVLGEIPILASEEQYMEQPESSLSDDSAPAMKHSTATRVRADGTYATESAFTADTTSDKPQASRSKPPLRSLILFGDFYTASVLAVTLVKLVLRFMTLSSDEGAKNMLRAEAMLIMTSILRVGQSKYVATQIDEDSKERIMTCLLYTSPSPRDV
;
A
#
# COMPACT_ATOMS: atom_id res chain seq x y z
N LEU A 1 11.73 -4.70 19.29
CA LEU A 1 10.28 -4.71 19.06
C LEU A 1 9.52 -5.86 19.76
N PRO A 2 10.14 -6.95 20.28
CA PRO A 2 9.40 -7.96 21.07
C PRO A 2 8.97 -7.47 22.45
N THR A 3 9.54 -6.40 22.95
CA THR A 3 9.24 -5.85 24.29
C THR A 3 7.96 -5.02 24.37
N ARG A 4 7.40 -4.54 23.25
CA ARG A 4 6.15 -3.75 23.27
C ARG A 4 4.87 -4.60 23.23
N LEU A 5 4.90 -5.77 22.62
CA LEU A 5 3.74 -6.69 22.62
C LEU A 5 3.63 -7.45 23.95
N ALA A 6 4.75 -7.80 24.59
CA ALA A 6 4.74 -8.34 25.94
C ALA A 6 4.23 -7.33 26.98
N ALA A 7 4.49 -6.03 26.78
CA ALA A 7 4.00 -4.97 27.65
C ALA A 7 2.47 -4.78 27.56
N VAL A 8 1.87 -5.00 26.38
CA VAL A 8 0.40 -4.93 26.20
C VAL A 8 -0.29 -6.13 26.87
N TRP A 9 0.28 -7.33 26.79
CA TRP A 9 -0.27 -8.52 27.47
C TRP A 9 -0.06 -8.50 28.99
N VAL A 10 1.03 -7.95 29.47
CA VAL A 10 1.27 -7.76 30.91
C VAL A 10 0.40 -6.62 31.46
N SER A 11 0.08 -5.61 30.65
CA SER A 11 -0.84 -4.54 31.01
C SER A 11 -2.28 -5.06 31.18
N VAL A 12 -2.74 -5.95 30.30
CA VAL A 12 -4.07 -6.56 30.40
C VAL A 12 -4.18 -7.50 31.61
N ARG A 13 -3.12 -8.20 32.01
CA ARG A 13 -3.11 -9.03 33.22
C ARG A 13 -2.99 -8.24 34.54
N ARG A 14 -2.36 -7.06 34.49
CA ARG A 14 -2.29 -6.17 35.68
C ARG A 14 -3.57 -5.39 35.96
N VAL A 15 -4.43 -5.19 34.94
CA VAL A 15 -5.74 -4.54 35.14
C VAL A 15 -6.71 -5.45 35.91
N ALA A 16 -6.48 -6.77 35.94
CA ALA A 16 -7.34 -7.71 36.67
C ALA A 16 -7.07 -7.82 38.19
N THR A 17 -6.07 -7.08 38.73
CA THR A 17 -5.70 -7.15 40.16
C THR A 17 -5.62 -5.79 40.88
N MET A 18 -6.11 -4.72 40.29
CA MET A 18 -6.31 -3.45 41.00
C MET A 18 -7.71 -3.47 41.62
N PRO A 19 -7.89 -3.00 42.89
CA PRO A 19 -9.23 -2.71 43.41
C PRO A 19 -9.81 -1.65 42.50
N SER A 20 -10.86 -2.04 41.76
CA SER A 20 -11.51 -1.18 40.78
C SER A 20 -12.24 -0.09 41.53
N ASP A 21 -11.81 1.16 41.42
CA ASP A 21 -12.75 2.26 41.46
C ASP A 21 -13.90 1.94 40.49
N PRO A 22 -15.15 2.19 40.84
CA PRO A 22 -16.27 1.88 39.97
C PRO A 22 -16.10 2.69 38.67
N ILE A 23 -15.67 2.02 37.61
CA ILE A 23 -15.57 2.63 36.28
C ILE A 23 -17.02 2.87 35.84
N SER A 24 -17.48 4.10 35.88
CA SER A 24 -18.78 4.47 35.36
C SER A 24 -18.75 4.46 33.85
N TYR A 25 -19.43 3.51 33.22
CA TYR A 25 -19.65 3.49 31.77
C TYR A 25 -20.91 4.29 31.47
N THR A 26 -20.77 5.29 30.61
CA THR A 26 -21.93 5.94 30.00
C THR A 26 -22.21 5.24 28.67
N LEU A 27 -23.31 4.49 28.60
CA LEU A 27 -23.76 3.86 27.37
C LEU A 27 -24.51 4.92 26.55
N VAL A 28 -23.83 5.51 25.58
CA VAL A 28 -24.46 6.38 24.58
C VAL A 28 -25.09 5.49 23.52
N ALA A 29 -26.40 5.28 23.54
CA ALA A 29 -27.13 4.64 22.46
C ALA A 29 -27.45 5.70 21.38
N PRO A 30 -26.75 5.75 20.25
CA PRO A 30 -27.05 6.71 19.18
C PRO A 30 -28.41 6.32 18.57
N ASN A 31 -29.35 7.24 18.54
CA ASN A 31 -30.65 7.14 17.86
C ASN A 31 -31.65 6.12 18.38
N ALA A 32 -31.58 5.73 19.61
CA ALA A 32 -32.68 4.99 20.20
C ALA A 32 -33.75 5.97 20.66
N GLY A 33 -34.87 5.99 19.98
CA GLY A 33 -36.12 6.61 20.49
C GLY A 33 -36.68 5.85 21.71
N TYR A 34 -35.78 5.27 22.49
CA TYR A 34 -36.14 4.57 23.73
C TYR A 34 -36.37 5.60 24.82
N ARG A 35 -37.60 5.62 25.35
CA ARG A 35 -37.91 6.35 26.58
C ARG A 35 -37.17 5.66 27.72
N LEU A 36 -35.98 6.17 28.07
CA LEU A 36 -35.22 5.69 29.24
C LEU A 36 -35.88 6.13 30.57
N ASP A 37 -36.76 7.14 30.55
CA ASP A 37 -37.40 7.73 31.71
C ASP A 37 -38.74 7.04 32.10
N MET A 38 -38.90 5.76 31.74
CA MET A 38 -40.10 5.01 32.15
C MET A 38 -40.07 4.66 33.65
N SER A 39 -41.15 4.93 34.33
CA SER A 39 -41.30 4.50 35.73
C SER A 39 -41.36 2.96 35.84
N THR A 40 -40.91 2.41 36.97
CA THR A 40 -40.95 0.96 37.22
C THR A 40 -42.37 0.38 37.09
N GLN A 41 -43.39 1.18 37.37
CA GLN A 41 -44.79 0.76 37.21
C GLN A 41 -45.20 0.69 35.74
N GLU A 42 -44.78 1.63 34.91
CA GLU A 42 -45.03 1.60 33.46
C GLU A 42 -44.29 0.42 32.80
N LEU A 43 -43.06 0.19 33.17
CA LEU A 43 -42.30 -0.98 32.70
C LEU A 43 -43.03 -2.28 33.05
N ARG A 44 -43.55 -2.40 34.26
CA ARG A 44 -44.32 -3.58 34.71
C ARG A 44 -45.62 -3.75 33.93
N SER A 45 -46.39 -2.67 33.68
CA SER A 45 -47.62 -2.73 32.89
C SER A 45 -47.38 -3.12 31.45
N ASN A 46 -46.30 -2.61 30.84
CA ASN A 46 -45.90 -2.94 29.47
C ASN A 46 -45.46 -4.41 29.33
N LEU A 47 -44.78 -4.97 30.34
CA LEU A 47 -44.43 -6.40 30.35
C LEU A 47 -45.66 -7.31 30.41
N GLN A 48 -46.77 -6.85 31.02
CA GLN A 48 -48.04 -7.59 31.10
C GLN A 48 -48.87 -7.51 29.82
N SER A 49 -48.52 -6.62 28.87
CA SER A 49 -49.20 -6.47 27.60
C SER A 49 -49.19 -7.79 26.80
N GLN A 50 -50.24 -8.02 26.01
CA GLN A 50 -50.26 -9.16 25.08
C GLN A 50 -49.47 -8.91 23.78
N ASN A 51 -49.05 -7.66 23.51
CA ASN A 51 -48.30 -7.32 22.32
C ASN A 51 -46.82 -7.63 22.52
N ASP A 52 -46.29 -8.51 21.70
CA ASP A 52 -44.89 -8.95 21.74
C ASP A 52 -43.91 -7.84 21.38
N GLU A 53 -44.28 -6.86 20.54
CA GLU A 53 -43.44 -5.71 20.22
C GLU A 53 -43.22 -4.80 21.44
N VAL A 54 -44.32 -4.51 22.19
CA VAL A 54 -44.23 -3.71 23.41
C VAL A 54 -43.35 -4.40 24.45
N LYS A 55 -43.50 -5.73 24.60
CA LYS A 55 -42.62 -6.51 25.49
C LYS A 55 -41.16 -6.43 25.08
N LEU A 56 -40.88 -6.52 23.78
CA LEU A 56 -39.52 -6.47 23.23
C LEU A 56 -38.87 -5.10 23.51
N GLU A 57 -39.60 -4.01 23.25
CA GLU A 57 -39.10 -2.65 23.49
C GLU A 57 -38.89 -2.40 25.00
N THR A 58 -39.83 -2.84 25.83
CA THR A 58 -39.71 -2.72 27.28
C THR A 58 -38.50 -3.50 27.80
N LEU A 59 -38.27 -4.72 27.29
CA LEU A 59 -37.14 -5.55 27.68
C LEU A 59 -35.80 -4.90 27.25
N ARG A 60 -35.77 -4.29 26.08
CA ARG A 60 -34.59 -3.51 25.61
C ARG A 60 -34.34 -2.32 26.55
N ALA A 61 -35.35 -1.56 26.89
CA ALA A 61 -35.25 -0.43 27.82
C ALA A 61 -34.69 -0.87 29.18
N ILE A 62 -35.18 -2.00 29.73
CA ILE A 62 -34.69 -2.57 30.99
C ILE A 62 -33.21 -2.98 30.88
N ILE A 63 -32.81 -3.62 29.79
CA ILE A 63 -31.42 -4.01 29.57
C ILE A 63 -30.51 -2.78 29.52
N VAL A 64 -30.90 -1.76 28.76
CA VAL A 64 -30.12 -0.51 28.63
C VAL A 64 -30.03 0.21 29.99
N SER A 65 -31.13 0.31 30.75
CA SER A 65 -31.14 0.90 32.09
C SER A 65 -30.24 0.13 33.06
N THR A 66 -30.28 -1.22 33.00
CA THR A 66 -29.41 -2.08 33.84
C THR A 66 -27.92 -1.89 33.48
N LEU A 67 -27.58 -1.76 32.18
CA LEU A 67 -26.21 -1.48 31.73
C LEU A 67 -25.75 -0.07 32.13
N ASN A 68 -26.66 0.88 32.22
CA ASN A 68 -26.37 2.24 32.70
C ASN A 68 -26.24 2.34 34.24
N GLY A 69 -26.39 1.22 34.96
CA GLY A 69 -26.19 1.16 36.40
C GLY A 69 -27.48 1.28 37.23
N GLU A 70 -28.65 1.25 36.59
CA GLU A 70 -29.95 1.26 37.26
C GLU A 70 -30.64 -0.13 37.18
N PRO A 71 -30.27 -1.09 38.01
CA PRO A 71 -30.84 -2.43 37.96
C PRO A 71 -32.25 -2.44 38.52
N HIS A 72 -33.23 -2.84 37.73
CA HIS A 72 -34.61 -3.01 38.12
C HIS A 72 -34.86 -4.39 38.73
N ALA A 73 -34.32 -4.64 39.94
CA ALA A 73 -34.40 -5.95 40.59
C ALA A 73 -35.86 -6.42 40.82
N SER A 74 -36.80 -5.50 41.01
CA SER A 74 -38.24 -5.80 41.21
C SER A 74 -38.96 -6.31 39.96
N LEU A 75 -38.35 -6.15 38.76
CA LEU A 75 -38.94 -6.60 37.51
C LEU A 75 -38.55 -8.05 37.13
N LEU A 76 -37.67 -8.69 37.88
CA LEU A 76 -37.23 -10.07 37.60
C LEU A 76 -38.42 -11.05 37.54
N MET A 77 -39.29 -11.06 38.57
CA MET A 77 -40.48 -11.92 38.57
C MET A 77 -41.50 -11.59 37.47
N PRO A 78 -41.86 -10.33 37.20
CA PRO A 78 -42.67 -9.98 36.03
C PRO A 78 -42.10 -10.46 34.71
N ILE A 79 -40.79 -10.39 34.49
CA ILE A 79 -40.14 -10.90 33.27
C ILE A 79 -40.26 -12.42 33.18
N ILE A 80 -40.03 -13.14 34.27
CA ILE A 80 -40.18 -14.59 34.32
C ILE A 80 -41.64 -14.99 34.06
N GLN A 81 -42.61 -14.27 34.63
CA GLN A 81 -44.01 -14.61 34.56
C GLN A 81 -44.66 -14.30 33.20
N TYR A 82 -44.35 -13.14 32.59
CA TYR A 82 -45.07 -12.64 31.42
C TYR A 82 -44.25 -12.67 30.11
N VAL A 83 -42.92 -12.69 30.16
CA VAL A 83 -42.06 -12.63 28.99
C VAL A 83 -41.42 -14.00 28.68
N LEU A 84 -40.99 -14.75 29.70
CA LEU A 84 -40.35 -16.06 29.53
C LEU A 84 -41.21 -17.08 28.76
N PRO A 85 -42.56 -17.13 28.93
CA PRO A 85 -43.40 -18.07 28.18
C PRO A 85 -43.59 -17.71 26.70
N SER A 86 -43.16 -16.51 26.23
CA SER A 86 -43.33 -16.11 24.85
C SER A 86 -42.59 -17.07 23.88
N LYS A 87 -43.27 -17.36 22.76
CA LYS A 87 -42.70 -18.19 21.66
C LYS A 87 -41.98 -17.37 20.62
N ASP A 88 -42.00 -16.03 20.70
CA ASP A 88 -41.30 -15.17 19.74
C ASP A 88 -39.81 -15.31 19.87
N LYS A 89 -39.16 -15.51 18.71
CA LYS A 89 -37.69 -15.72 18.60
C LYS A 89 -36.90 -14.48 19.06
N ASN A 90 -37.42 -13.28 18.79
CA ASN A 90 -36.75 -12.03 19.13
C ASN A 90 -36.80 -11.79 20.66
N ILE A 91 -37.92 -12.10 21.27
CA ILE A 91 -38.08 -12.01 22.75
C ILE A 91 -37.16 -13.03 23.42
N LYS A 92 -37.13 -14.30 22.94
CA LYS A 92 -36.20 -15.31 23.49
C LYS A 92 -34.75 -14.89 23.40
N LYS A 93 -34.36 -14.30 22.28
CA LYS A 93 -33.00 -13.79 22.07
C LYS A 93 -32.68 -12.62 23.00
N MET A 94 -33.66 -11.72 23.20
CA MET A 94 -33.50 -10.59 24.10
C MET A 94 -33.46 -11.01 25.56
N LEU A 95 -34.21 -12.05 25.93
CA LEU A 95 -34.12 -12.66 27.26
C LEU A 95 -32.74 -13.24 27.56
N GLN A 96 -32.08 -13.84 26.58
CA GLN A 96 -30.70 -14.33 26.75
C GLN A 96 -29.74 -13.18 27.11
N PHE A 97 -29.88 -12.01 26.47
CA PHE A 97 -29.10 -10.81 26.83
C PHE A 97 -29.47 -10.29 28.22
N TYR A 98 -30.78 -10.31 28.59
CA TYR A 98 -31.18 -9.91 29.91
C TYR A 98 -30.58 -10.81 31.01
N TRP A 99 -30.61 -12.16 30.82
CA TRP A 99 -30.00 -13.10 31.76
C TRP A 99 -28.48 -12.95 31.87
N GLU A 100 -27.81 -12.47 30.84
CA GLU A 100 -26.40 -12.17 30.90
C GLU A 100 -26.13 -10.98 31.86
N VAL A 101 -26.95 -9.94 31.81
CA VAL A 101 -26.71 -8.65 32.47
C VAL A 101 -27.41 -8.54 33.84
N CYS A 102 -28.54 -9.25 34.06
CA CYS A 102 -29.35 -9.10 35.27
C CYS A 102 -28.57 -9.49 36.55
N PRO A 103 -28.85 -8.82 37.68
CA PRO A 103 -28.27 -9.18 38.97
C PRO A 103 -28.86 -10.51 39.47
N LYS A 104 -28.06 -11.58 39.40
CA LYS A 104 -28.44 -12.97 39.70
C LYS A 104 -28.37 -13.30 41.20
N PHE A 105 -27.54 -12.56 41.93
CA PHE A 105 -27.28 -12.79 43.35
C PHE A 105 -28.06 -11.82 44.24
N ASP A 106 -28.38 -12.26 45.46
CA ASP A 106 -28.91 -11.42 46.52
C ASP A 106 -27.80 -10.63 47.23
N ALA A 107 -28.17 -9.75 48.16
CA ALA A 107 -27.23 -8.98 48.96
C ALA A 107 -26.28 -9.85 49.80
N GLU A 108 -26.65 -11.10 50.07
CA GLU A 108 -25.83 -12.09 50.78
C GLU A 108 -24.89 -12.89 49.87
N GLY A 109 -24.88 -12.63 48.55
CA GLY A 109 -24.08 -13.36 47.59
C GLY A 109 -24.62 -14.76 47.22
N LYS A 110 -25.86 -15.06 47.57
CA LYS A 110 -26.56 -16.32 47.20
C LYS A 110 -27.37 -16.12 45.94
N LEU A 111 -27.47 -17.18 45.11
CA LEU A 111 -28.34 -17.17 43.92
C LEU A 111 -29.80 -16.95 44.31
N LYS A 112 -30.49 -16.02 43.64
CA LYS A 112 -31.91 -15.77 43.86
C LYS A 112 -32.74 -16.99 43.52
N GLN A 113 -33.75 -17.28 44.37
CA GLN A 113 -34.61 -18.46 44.20
C GLN A 113 -35.37 -18.46 42.87
N GLU A 114 -35.69 -17.29 42.34
CA GLU A 114 -36.36 -17.11 41.04
C GLU A 114 -35.54 -17.62 39.89
N MET A 115 -34.20 -17.64 39.99
CA MET A 115 -33.30 -18.16 38.96
C MET A 115 -33.46 -19.67 38.72
N ILE A 116 -34.06 -20.41 39.65
CA ILE A 116 -34.38 -21.83 39.44
C ILE A 116 -35.39 -21.99 38.29
N LEU A 117 -36.36 -21.06 38.19
CA LEU A 117 -37.35 -21.06 37.11
C LEU A 117 -36.70 -20.78 35.76
N VAL A 118 -35.73 -19.86 35.74
CA VAL A 118 -34.92 -19.56 34.56
C VAL A 118 -34.08 -20.78 34.14
N CYS A 119 -33.43 -21.45 35.07
CA CYS A 119 -32.68 -22.67 34.83
C CYS A 119 -33.55 -23.77 34.20
N ASN A 120 -34.76 -23.99 34.70
CA ASN A 120 -35.72 -24.93 34.12
C ASN A 120 -36.13 -24.53 32.69
N ALA A 121 -36.33 -23.26 32.41
CA ALA A 121 -36.64 -22.77 31.08
C ALA A 121 -35.48 -22.98 30.12
N ILE A 122 -34.22 -22.72 30.53
CA ILE A 122 -33.02 -23.00 29.76
C ILE A 122 -32.89 -24.50 29.46
N ARG A 123 -33.17 -25.36 30.44
CA ARG A 123 -33.18 -26.83 30.23
C ARG A 123 -34.20 -27.23 29.17
N ASN A 124 -35.40 -26.69 29.20
CA ASN A 124 -36.44 -26.95 28.21
C ASN A 124 -36.01 -26.46 26.82
N ASP A 125 -35.37 -25.31 26.73
CA ASP A 125 -34.83 -24.78 25.44
C ASP A 125 -33.66 -25.63 24.91
N LEU A 126 -32.85 -26.24 25.78
CA LEU A 126 -31.80 -27.20 25.39
C LEU A 126 -32.39 -28.53 24.86
N GLN A 127 -33.60 -28.88 25.24
CA GLN A 127 -34.32 -30.07 24.76
C GLN A 127 -35.33 -29.77 23.66
N HIS A 128 -35.41 -28.52 23.21
CA HIS A 128 -36.39 -28.08 22.21
C HIS A 128 -36.17 -28.79 20.85
N PRO A 129 -37.24 -29.18 20.13
CA PRO A 129 -37.10 -29.86 18.83
C PRO A 129 -36.44 -29.01 17.74
N ASN A 130 -36.45 -27.68 17.85
CA ASN A 130 -35.81 -26.79 16.92
C ASN A 130 -34.33 -26.62 17.26
N GLU A 131 -33.46 -27.00 16.32
CA GLU A 131 -31.99 -26.96 16.42
C GLU A 131 -31.44 -25.55 16.67
N TYR A 132 -32.06 -24.52 16.08
CA TYR A 132 -31.62 -23.13 16.24
C TYR A 132 -31.86 -22.60 17.66
N ILE A 133 -32.95 -23.01 18.31
CA ILE A 133 -33.19 -22.67 19.70
C ILE A 133 -32.17 -23.33 20.59
N ARG A 134 -31.94 -24.66 20.41
CA ARG A 134 -30.87 -25.38 21.14
C ARG A 134 -29.52 -24.73 20.99
N GLY A 135 -29.10 -24.49 19.72
CA GLY A 135 -27.78 -23.92 19.44
C GLY A 135 -27.63 -22.47 19.97
N SER A 136 -28.68 -21.65 19.92
CA SER A 136 -28.63 -20.31 20.52
C SER A 136 -28.52 -20.36 22.04
N THR A 137 -29.21 -21.29 22.66
CA THR A 137 -29.16 -21.49 24.12
C THR A 137 -27.77 -22.00 24.55
N LEU A 138 -27.16 -22.93 23.80
CA LEU A 138 -25.79 -23.35 24.04
C LEU A 138 -24.77 -22.20 23.90
N ARG A 139 -24.95 -21.30 22.91
CA ARG A 139 -24.12 -20.09 22.78
C ARG A 139 -24.31 -19.13 23.95
N PHE A 140 -25.52 -19.03 24.50
CA PHE A 140 -25.79 -18.23 25.68
C PHE A 140 -25.10 -18.84 26.91
N LEU A 141 -25.12 -20.19 27.10
CA LEU A 141 -24.43 -20.85 28.20
C LEU A 141 -22.92 -20.59 28.25
N GLN A 142 -22.27 -20.31 27.09
CA GLN A 142 -20.85 -19.95 27.04
C GLN A 142 -20.53 -18.66 27.83
N LYS A 143 -21.54 -17.85 28.12
CA LYS A 143 -21.38 -16.56 28.79
C LYS A 143 -21.76 -16.62 30.28
N ILE A 144 -22.45 -17.67 30.71
CA ILE A 144 -22.83 -17.89 32.11
C ILE A 144 -21.64 -18.48 32.86
N LYS A 145 -21.32 -17.89 34.02
CA LYS A 145 -20.18 -18.31 34.85
C LYS A 145 -20.64 -18.86 36.22
N GLU A 146 -21.92 -18.78 36.54
CA GLU A 146 -22.45 -19.19 37.83
C GLU A 146 -22.61 -20.74 37.91
N PRO A 147 -21.87 -21.41 38.80
CA PRO A 147 -21.87 -22.88 38.87
C PRO A 147 -23.22 -23.45 39.25
N GLU A 148 -23.97 -22.77 40.12
CA GLU A 148 -25.30 -23.20 40.61
C GLU A 148 -26.34 -23.24 39.47
N ILE A 149 -26.18 -22.42 38.43
CA ILE A 149 -27.03 -22.45 37.23
C ILE A 149 -26.53 -23.51 36.24
N LEU A 150 -25.20 -23.69 36.11
CA LEU A 150 -24.60 -24.59 35.13
C LEU A 150 -24.72 -26.06 35.52
N GLU A 151 -24.59 -26.42 36.83
CA GLU A 151 -24.58 -27.81 37.30
C GLU A 151 -25.82 -28.62 36.86
N PRO A 152 -27.07 -28.12 37.01
CA PRO A 152 -28.27 -28.87 36.57
C PRO A 152 -28.43 -28.92 35.04
N LEU A 153 -27.65 -28.14 34.27
CA LEU A 153 -27.70 -28.08 32.80
C LEU A 153 -26.67 -28.98 32.12
N VAL A 154 -25.61 -29.37 32.83
CA VAL A 154 -24.52 -30.23 32.30
C VAL A 154 -25.03 -31.52 31.60
N PRO A 155 -25.98 -32.27 32.16
CA PRO A 155 -26.48 -33.47 31.45
C PRO A 155 -27.12 -33.17 30.10
N SER A 156 -27.83 -32.02 29.98
CA SER A 156 -28.45 -31.58 28.73
C SER A 156 -27.42 -31.10 27.73
N VAL A 157 -26.32 -30.48 28.16
CA VAL A 157 -25.21 -30.06 27.31
C VAL A 157 -24.50 -31.30 26.72
N ARG A 158 -24.26 -32.32 27.55
CA ARG A 158 -23.68 -33.61 27.09
C ARG A 158 -24.55 -34.29 26.01
N GLN A 159 -25.88 -34.35 26.19
CA GLN A 159 -26.79 -34.86 25.18
C GLN A 159 -26.75 -34.09 23.85
N CYS A 160 -26.42 -32.82 23.89
CA CYS A 160 -26.31 -31.99 22.70
C CYS A 160 -25.02 -32.31 21.87
N LEU A 161 -24.00 -32.94 22.42
CA LEU A 161 -22.84 -33.41 21.70
C LEU A 161 -23.19 -34.50 20.67
N ASP A 162 -24.15 -35.35 20.98
CA ASP A 162 -24.60 -36.45 20.11
C ASP A 162 -25.77 -36.05 19.20
N HIS A 163 -26.08 -34.76 19.12
CA HIS A 163 -27.21 -34.30 18.33
C HIS A 163 -26.96 -34.45 16.82
N ARG A 164 -27.99 -34.83 16.05
CA ARG A 164 -27.91 -35.03 14.59
C ARG A 164 -27.42 -33.81 13.80
N HIS A 165 -27.71 -32.60 14.25
CA HIS A 165 -27.42 -31.38 13.53
C HIS A 165 -26.11 -30.74 14.00
N SER A 166 -25.16 -30.48 13.08
CA SER A 166 -23.81 -29.92 13.36
C SER A 166 -23.84 -28.58 14.09
N TYR A 167 -24.85 -27.73 13.80
CA TYR A 167 -25.01 -26.45 14.49
C TYR A 167 -25.16 -26.60 16.00
N VAL A 168 -25.87 -27.64 16.46
CA VAL A 168 -26.02 -27.96 17.87
C VAL A 168 -24.72 -28.51 18.43
N ARG A 169 -24.10 -29.48 17.74
CA ARG A 169 -22.85 -30.13 18.18
C ARG A 169 -21.71 -29.12 18.35
N LYS A 170 -21.48 -28.24 17.34
CA LYS A 170 -20.41 -27.25 17.44
C LYS A 170 -20.57 -26.27 18.62
N ASN A 171 -21.82 -25.89 18.93
CA ASN A 171 -22.09 -25.02 20.06
C ASN A 171 -22.05 -25.79 21.40
N ALA A 172 -22.35 -27.09 21.38
CA ALA A 172 -22.20 -27.97 22.54
C ALA A 172 -20.73 -28.13 22.95
N VAL A 173 -19.84 -28.35 21.99
CA VAL A 173 -18.39 -28.39 22.22
C VAL A 173 -17.90 -27.08 22.86
N MET A 174 -18.30 -25.93 22.28
CA MET A 174 -17.91 -24.62 22.83
C MET A 174 -18.50 -24.36 24.23
N ALA A 175 -19.73 -24.81 24.49
CA ALA A 175 -20.34 -24.70 25.82
C ALA A 175 -19.57 -25.59 26.82
N THR A 176 -19.25 -26.81 26.46
CA THR A 176 -18.45 -27.72 27.28
C THR A 176 -17.09 -27.12 27.61
N TRP A 177 -16.41 -26.52 26.61
CA TRP A 177 -15.13 -25.83 26.81
C TRP A 177 -15.26 -24.67 27.80
N CYS A 178 -16.25 -23.79 27.61
CA CYS A 178 -16.42 -22.64 28.48
C CYS A 178 -16.79 -23.06 29.93
N ILE A 179 -17.62 -24.09 30.09
CA ILE A 179 -17.98 -24.63 31.42
C ILE A 179 -16.75 -25.26 32.09
N TYR A 180 -15.99 -26.07 31.37
CA TYR A 180 -14.76 -26.70 31.86
C TYR A 180 -13.72 -25.66 32.27
N HIS A 181 -13.52 -24.64 31.43
CA HIS A 181 -12.57 -23.57 31.74
C HIS A 181 -12.98 -22.73 32.96
N ALA A 182 -14.29 -22.51 33.19
CA ALA A 182 -14.77 -21.80 34.33
C ALA A 182 -14.78 -22.66 35.61
N HIS A 183 -15.21 -23.93 35.47
CA HIS A 183 -15.44 -24.86 36.59
C HIS A 183 -15.13 -26.30 36.17
N GLU A 184 -13.86 -26.67 36.27
CA GLU A 184 -13.33 -28.00 35.84
C GLU A 184 -14.10 -29.15 36.51
N TYR A 185 -14.46 -29.01 37.78
CA TYR A 185 -15.15 -30.04 38.58
C TYR A 185 -16.55 -30.40 38.06
N LEU A 186 -17.22 -29.53 37.29
CA LEU A 186 -18.56 -29.81 36.73
C LEU A 186 -18.52 -30.85 35.60
N ILE A 187 -17.43 -30.88 34.82
CA ILE A 187 -17.24 -31.84 33.71
C ILE A 187 -15.77 -32.30 33.74
N SER A 188 -15.37 -32.98 34.77
CA SER A 188 -13.97 -33.41 34.95
C SER A 188 -13.43 -34.31 33.82
N ASP A 189 -14.33 -35.05 33.16
CA ASP A 189 -14.03 -35.95 32.01
C ASP A 189 -14.14 -35.23 30.64
N ALA A 190 -14.23 -33.89 30.61
CA ALA A 190 -14.40 -33.14 29.36
C ALA A 190 -13.34 -33.41 28.30
N PRO A 191 -12.02 -33.49 28.61
CA PRO A 191 -11.00 -33.79 27.61
C PRO A 191 -11.20 -35.15 26.94
N GLU A 192 -11.53 -36.22 27.72
CA GLU A 192 -11.79 -37.58 27.21
C GLU A 192 -13.05 -37.65 26.34
N LEU A 193 -14.11 -36.93 26.80
CA LEU A 193 -15.36 -36.84 26.07
C LEU A 193 -15.18 -36.15 24.72
N ILE A 194 -14.40 -35.07 24.66
CA ILE A 194 -14.16 -34.31 23.43
C ILE A 194 -13.17 -35.02 22.51
N GLU A 195 -12.21 -35.78 23.02
CA GLU A 195 -11.35 -36.64 22.21
C GLU A 195 -12.18 -37.73 21.47
N SER A 196 -13.03 -38.46 22.17
CA SER A 196 -13.92 -39.42 21.56
C SER A 196 -14.90 -38.78 20.56
N PHE A 197 -15.40 -37.61 20.87
CA PHE A 197 -16.20 -36.78 19.94
C PHE A 197 -15.42 -36.42 18.67
N LEU A 198 -14.17 -35.96 18.80
CA LEU A 198 -13.32 -35.53 17.69
C LEU A 198 -13.04 -36.66 16.69
N VAL A 199 -12.83 -37.89 17.20
CA VAL A 199 -12.61 -39.07 16.37
C VAL A 199 -13.88 -39.48 15.61
N ALA A 200 -15.04 -39.40 16.23
CA ALA A 200 -16.32 -39.81 15.65
C ALA A 200 -16.96 -38.78 14.71
N GLU A 201 -16.57 -37.51 14.80
CA GLU A 201 -17.22 -36.38 14.10
C GLU A 201 -16.87 -36.34 12.60
N SER A 202 -17.80 -35.89 11.78
CA SER A 202 -17.61 -35.69 10.32
C SER A 202 -17.57 -34.24 9.90
N ASP A 203 -18.21 -33.33 10.66
CA ASP A 203 -18.30 -31.91 10.33
C ASP A 203 -16.98 -31.18 10.68
N ALA A 204 -16.40 -30.46 9.71
CA ALA A 204 -15.11 -29.79 9.86
C ALA A 204 -15.14 -28.69 10.96
N THR A 205 -16.26 -27.97 11.10
CA THR A 205 -16.37 -26.92 12.12
C THR A 205 -16.49 -27.49 13.53
N CYS A 206 -17.13 -28.64 13.67
CA CYS A 206 -17.20 -29.35 14.94
C CYS A 206 -15.83 -29.91 15.34
N LYS A 207 -15.13 -30.55 14.39
CA LYS A 207 -13.75 -31.04 14.58
C LYS A 207 -12.80 -29.91 15.01
N ARG A 208 -12.83 -28.79 14.29
CA ARG A 208 -12.00 -27.63 14.62
C ARG A 208 -12.24 -27.15 16.06
N ASN A 209 -13.51 -27.00 16.48
CA ASN A 209 -13.82 -26.56 17.82
C ASN A 209 -13.38 -27.57 18.90
N ALA A 210 -13.52 -28.87 18.61
CA ALA A 210 -13.06 -29.95 19.50
C ALA A 210 -11.53 -29.97 19.62
N LEU A 211 -10.80 -29.87 18.48
CA LEU A 211 -9.35 -29.78 18.50
C LEU A 211 -8.85 -28.55 19.26
N MET A 212 -9.46 -27.39 19.02
CA MET A 212 -9.10 -26.16 19.72
C MET A 212 -9.36 -26.23 21.23
N MET A 213 -10.43 -26.90 21.66
CA MET A 213 -10.66 -27.19 23.05
C MET A 213 -9.52 -28.02 23.65
N LEU A 214 -9.16 -29.14 23.01
CA LEU A 214 -8.07 -30.01 23.46
C LEU A 214 -6.72 -29.30 23.53
N VAL A 215 -6.41 -28.46 22.52
CA VAL A 215 -5.19 -27.64 22.49
C VAL A 215 -5.03 -26.75 23.73
N HIS A 216 -6.16 -26.25 24.25
CA HIS A 216 -6.15 -25.37 25.42
C HIS A 216 -6.38 -26.09 26.77
N THR A 217 -6.89 -27.32 26.75
CA THR A 217 -7.19 -28.08 27.97
C THR A 217 -6.22 -29.23 28.21
N ASP A 218 -5.96 -30.05 27.20
CA ASP A 218 -5.07 -31.20 27.27
C ASP A 218 -4.26 -31.34 25.99
N MET A 219 -3.14 -30.60 25.93
CA MET A 219 -2.26 -30.55 24.74
C MET A 219 -1.75 -31.93 24.32
N PRO A 220 -1.29 -32.83 25.21
CA PRO A 220 -0.82 -34.19 24.82
C PRO A 220 -1.83 -34.95 23.98
N ARG A 221 -3.10 -34.94 24.33
CA ARG A 221 -4.17 -35.62 23.56
C ARG A 221 -4.37 -34.97 22.19
N ALA A 222 -4.29 -33.65 22.12
CA ALA A 222 -4.38 -32.91 20.87
C ALA A 222 -3.21 -33.25 19.93
N VAL A 223 -1.99 -33.36 20.46
CA VAL A 223 -0.78 -33.76 19.71
C VAL A 223 -0.91 -35.19 19.21
N GLU A 224 -1.33 -36.13 20.06
CA GLU A 224 -1.54 -37.52 19.68
C GLU A 224 -2.55 -37.65 18.53
N TYR A 225 -3.66 -36.94 18.59
CA TYR A 225 -4.62 -36.92 17.48
C TYR A 225 -4.02 -36.42 16.16
N VAL A 226 -3.22 -35.34 16.18
CA VAL A 226 -2.58 -34.82 14.97
C VAL A 226 -1.52 -35.78 14.44
N MET A 227 -0.71 -36.38 15.32
CA MET A 227 0.32 -37.35 14.92
C MET A 227 -0.30 -38.60 14.29
N ASN A 228 -1.41 -39.11 14.82
CA ASN A 228 -2.14 -40.23 14.23
C ASN A 228 -2.76 -39.91 12.86
N ASN A 229 -2.94 -38.65 12.52
CA ASN A 229 -3.56 -38.17 11.27
C ASN A 229 -2.62 -37.35 10.40
N ILE A 230 -1.32 -37.45 10.57
CA ILE A 230 -0.31 -36.56 9.94
C ILE A 230 -0.45 -36.51 8.41
N THR A 231 -0.69 -37.65 7.76
CA THR A 231 -0.85 -37.74 6.30
C THR A 231 -2.15 -37.13 5.77
N GLN A 232 -3.13 -36.92 6.64
CA GLN A 232 -4.42 -36.34 6.28
C GLN A 232 -4.43 -34.81 6.40
N VAL A 233 -3.51 -34.22 7.15
CA VAL A 233 -3.47 -32.77 7.42
C VAL A 233 -3.51 -31.93 6.15
N PRO A 234 -2.76 -32.22 5.06
CA PRO A 234 -2.82 -31.41 3.83
C PRO A 234 -4.17 -31.46 3.11
N VAL A 235 -4.97 -32.50 3.37
CA VAL A 235 -6.29 -32.69 2.74
C VAL A 235 -7.45 -32.23 3.63
N MET A 236 -7.17 -31.92 4.89
CA MET A 236 -8.17 -31.40 5.83
C MET A 236 -8.72 -30.02 5.36
N ASP A 237 -9.89 -29.68 5.90
CA ASP A 237 -10.49 -28.36 5.71
C ASP A 237 -9.57 -27.24 6.20
N GLU A 238 -9.63 -26.07 5.56
CA GLU A 238 -8.82 -24.90 5.86
C GLU A 238 -8.83 -24.51 7.36
N LEU A 239 -10.02 -24.55 7.98
CA LEU A 239 -10.16 -24.22 9.41
C LEU A 239 -9.47 -25.25 10.32
N MET A 240 -9.44 -26.52 9.91
CA MET A 240 -8.70 -27.56 10.63
C MET A 240 -7.20 -27.37 10.46
N GLN A 241 -6.73 -27.09 9.26
CA GLN A 241 -5.32 -26.80 9.00
C GLN A 241 -4.82 -25.61 9.85
N MET A 242 -5.64 -24.55 9.96
CA MET A 242 -5.33 -23.40 10.83
C MET A 242 -5.26 -23.79 12.31
N ALA A 243 -6.16 -24.69 12.77
CA ALA A 243 -6.11 -25.18 14.14
C ALA A 243 -4.87 -26.06 14.42
N VAL A 244 -4.45 -26.86 13.44
CA VAL A 244 -3.19 -27.65 13.52
C VAL A 244 -1.97 -26.72 13.58
N ILE A 245 -1.92 -25.66 12.78
CA ILE A 245 -0.83 -24.66 12.82
C ILE A 245 -0.77 -24.00 14.20
N GLU A 246 -1.92 -23.66 14.79
CA GLU A 246 -1.97 -23.09 16.14
C GLU A 246 -1.48 -24.07 17.20
N LEU A 247 -1.87 -25.36 17.11
CA LEU A 247 -1.34 -26.42 17.96
C LEU A 247 0.19 -26.48 17.86
N ILE A 248 0.73 -26.56 16.64
CA ILE A 248 2.18 -26.60 16.39
C ILE A 248 2.87 -25.38 17.04
N ARG A 249 2.29 -24.20 16.87
CA ARG A 249 2.82 -22.94 17.42
C ARG A 249 2.84 -22.94 18.95
N MET A 250 1.87 -23.56 19.59
CA MET A 250 1.79 -23.65 21.05
C MET A 250 2.70 -24.73 21.61
N ASP A 251 2.74 -25.89 20.98
CA ASP A 251 3.53 -27.03 21.44
C ASP A 251 5.04 -26.83 21.19
N ALA A 252 5.42 -26.28 20.05
CA ALA A 252 6.81 -25.96 19.74
C ALA A 252 7.49 -25.00 20.73
N LYS A 253 6.72 -24.21 21.48
CA LYS A 253 7.25 -23.36 22.57
C LYS A 253 7.66 -24.14 23.81
N ARG A 254 7.29 -25.43 23.89
CA ARG A 254 7.55 -26.33 25.02
C ARG A 254 8.68 -27.33 24.77
N ASP A 255 9.51 -27.09 23.75
CA ASP A 255 10.58 -28.01 23.32
C ASP A 255 10.07 -29.42 22.99
N SER A 256 9.10 -29.50 22.09
CA SER A 256 8.45 -30.73 21.69
C SER A 256 9.40 -31.74 21.01
N GLU A 257 9.25 -33.02 21.33
CA GLU A 257 9.96 -34.13 20.65
C GLU A 257 9.52 -34.28 19.17
N HIS A 258 8.39 -33.71 18.78
CA HIS A 258 7.78 -33.83 17.45
C HIS A 258 8.21 -32.73 16.47
N MET A 259 9.29 -31.98 16.75
CA MET A 259 9.71 -30.85 15.93
C MET A 259 9.95 -31.22 14.45
N SER A 260 10.53 -32.40 14.18
CA SER A 260 10.77 -32.85 12.80
C SER A 260 9.47 -33.05 12.01
N ASP A 261 8.46 -33.62 12.66
CA ASP A 261 7.16 -33.87 12.05
C ASP A 261 6.39 -32.59 11.82
N TYR A 262 6.49 -31.64 12.74
CA TYR A 262 5.93 -30.30 12.58
C TYR A 262 6.54 -29.53 11.41
N LEU A 263 7.86 -29.59 11.23
CA LEU A 263 8.52 -28.96 10.09
C LEU A 263 8.09 -29.60 8.77
N GLN A 264 7.87 -30.90 8.75
CA GLN A 264 7.32 -31.59 7.58
C GLN A 264 5.89 -31.17 7.29
N ILE A 265 4.98 -31.18 8.27
CA ILE A 265 3.59 -30.72 8.12
C ILE A 265 3.55 -29.29 7.56
N LEU A 266 4.30 -28.38 8.17
CA LEU A 266 4.33 -26.99 7.74
C LEU A 266 4.87 -26.83 6.32
N SER A 267 5.88 -27.61 5.92
CA SER A 267 6.41 -27.58 4.55
C SER A 267 5.41 -28.09 3.51
N GLU A 268 4.61 -29.12 3.86
CA GLU A 268 3.53 -29.60 3.03
C GLU A 268 2.39 -28.57 2.91
N LEU A 269 2.04 -27.90 4.01
CA LEU A 269 1.03 -26.84 4.02
C LEU A 269 1.41 -25.60 3.20
N LEU A 270 2.69 -25.35 2.93
CA LEU A 270 3.12 -24.30 2.00
C LEU A 270 2.65 -24.54 0.56
N THR A 271 2.33 -25.78 0.20
CA THR A 271 1.87 -26.15 -1.15
C THR A 271 0.35 -26.15 -1.31
N THR A 272 -0.42 -25.89 -0.24
CA THR A 272 -1.89 -25.87 -0.27
C THR A 272 -2.44 -24.76 -1.14
N SER A 273 -3.70 -24.86 -1.54
CA SER A 273 -4.38 -23.84 -2.34
C SER A 273 -4.88 -22.64 -1.53
N SER A 274 -5.05 -22.79 -0.21
CA SER A 274 -5.53 -21.71 0.65
C SER A 274 -4.45 -20.69 0.96
N HIS A 275 -4.69 -19.42 0.64
CA HIS A 275 -3.76 -18.32 0.89
C HIS A 275 -3.54 -18.05 2.39
N ALA A 276 -4.60 -18.20 3.19
CA ALA A 276 -4.51 -18.00 4.64
C ALA A 276 -3.63 -19.07 5.29
N VAL A 277 -3.81 -20.35 4.90
CA VAL A 277 -3.01 -21.46 5.41
C VAL A 277 -1.55 -21.35 4.99
N LYS A 278 -1.27 -21.02 3.70
CA LYS A 278 0.09 -20.76 3.22
C LYS A 278 0.79 -19.69 4.03
N PHE A 279 0.10 -18.57 4.26
CA PHE A 279 0.65 -17.46 5.02
C PHE A 279 0.98 -17.84 6.47
N GLU A 280 0.04 -18.44 7.19
CA GLU A 280 0.25 -18.85 8.59
C GLU A 280 1.30 -19.97 8.72
N ALA A 281 1.32 -20.93 7.79
CA ALA A 281 2.36 -21.96 7.72
C ALA A 281 3.74 -21.32 7.48
N ALA A 282 3.85 -20.39 6.53
CA ALA A 282 5.10 -19.70 6.24
C ALA A 282 5.60 -18.88 7.44
N VAL A 283 4.71 -18.14 8.12
CA VAL A 283 5.06 -17.35 9.31
C VAL A 283 5.47 -18.24 10.48
N THR A 284 4.79 -19.36 10.68
CA THR A 284 5.11 -20.31 11.74
C THR A 284 6.45 -21.02 11.46
N LEU A 285 6.64 -21.49 10.23
CA LEU A 285 7.88 -22.13 9.81
C LEU A 285 9.08 -21.18 9.91
N ALA A 286 8.91 -19.90 9.56
CA ALA A 286 9.93 -18.86 9.72
C ALA A 286 10.32 -18.58 11.20
N GLY A 287 9.44 -18.96 12.14
CA GLY A 287 9.73 -18.88 13.58
C GLY A 287 10.43 -20.11 14.15
N LEU A 288 10.34 -21.26 13.48
CA LEU A 288 10.81 -22.55 13.97
C LEU A 288 12.06 -23.07 13.26
N ALA A 289 12.27 -22.70 12.00
CA ALA A 289 13.34 -23.23 11.16
C ALA A 289 14.31 -22.11 10.72
N ASP A 290 15.60 -22.30 11.01
CA ASP A 290 16.70 -21.44 10.56
C ASP A 290 17.48 -22.06 9.37
N ASN A 291 16.98 -23.19 8.81
CA ASN A 291 17.63 -23.86 7.68
C ASN A 291 17.49 -23.04 6.40
N VAL A 292 18.58 -22.86 5.67
CA VAL A 292 18.63 -22.10 4.40
C VAL A 292 17.61 -22.60 3.36
N LEU A 293 17.39 -23.92 3.27
CA LEU A 293 16.41 -24.49 2.35
C LEU A 293 14.97 -24.12 2.74
N ALA A 294 14.65 -24.21 4.02
CA ALA A 294 13.34 -23.82 4.54
C ALA A 294 13.09 -22.32 4.32
N VAL A 295 14.09 -21.47 4.60
CA VAL A 295 14.00 -20.00 4.39
C VAL A 295 13.73 -19.66 2.93
N LYS A 296 14.39 -20.34 1.97
CA LYS A 296 14.11 -20.17 0.54
C LYS A 296 12.71 -20.61 0.16
N ALA A 297 12.26 -21.77 0.67
CA ALA A 297 10.91 -22.28 0.41
C ALA A 297 9.83 -21.31 0.96
N ILE A 298 10.01 -20.80 2.17
CA ILE A 298 9.13 -19.79 2.77
C ILE A 298 9.08 -18.54 1.90
N ALA A 299 10.25 -18.02 1.50
CA ALA A 299 10.33 -16.81 0.70
C ALA A 299 9.66 -16.99 -0.67
N SER A 300 9.89 -18.14 -1.33
CA SER A 300 9.23 -18.46 -2.61
C SER A 300 7.71 -18.54 -2.46
N ALA A 301 7.21 -19.18 -1.39
CA ALA A 301 5.78 -19.25 -1.11
C ALA A 301 5.15 -17.88 -0.83
N LEU A 302 5.84 -17.01 -0.08
CA LEU A 302 5.36 -15.64 0.20
C LEU A 302 5.37 -14.77 -1.06
N ILE A 303 6.38 -14.89 -1.93
CA ILE A 303 6.44 -14.17 -3.21
C ILE A 303 5.30 -14.65 -4.12
N GLU A 304 5.10 -15.96 -4.24
CA GLU A 304 4.01 -16.52 -5.05
C GLU A 304 2.64 -16.04 -4.55
N LEU A 305 2.43 -16.05 -3.24
CA LEU A 305 1.22 -15.54 -2.61
C LEU A 305 1.00 -14.06 -2.92
N THR A 306 2.05 -13.23 -2.87
CA THR A 306 1.97 -11.80 -3.21
C THR A 306 1.58 -11.59 -4.68
N VAL A 307 2.02 -12.45 -5.60
CA VAL A 307 1.67 -12.37 -7.02
C VAL A 307 0.22 -12.80 -7.26
N GLN A 308 -0.24 -13.86 -6.56
CA GLN A 308 -1.58 -14.42 -6.75
C GLN A 308 -2.69 -13.61 -6.09
N GLU A 309 -2.39 -12.90 -4.99
CA GLU A 309 -3.37 -12.11 -4.28
C GLU A 309 -3.91 -10.93 -5.09
N SER A 310 -5.17 -10.58 -4.84
CA SER A 310 -5.82 -9.42 -5.45
C SER A 310 -5.83 -8.20 -4.53
N ASP A 311 -5.91 -8.40 -3.21
CA ASP A 311 -5.97 -7.31 -2.22
C ASP A 311 -4.59 -6.73 -1.95
N ASN A 312 -4.44 -5.42 -2.18
CA ASN A 312 -3.20 -4.69 -1.98
C ASN A 312 -2.77 -4.63 -0.50
N ASN A 313 -3.72 -4.60 0.44
CA ASN A 313 -3.40 -4.63 1.87
C ASN A 313 -2.78 -5.96 2.28
N VAL A 314 -3.32 -7.07 1.76
CA VAL A 314 -2.75 -8.40 1.98
C VAL A 314 -1.34 -8.49 1.39
N LYS A 315 -1.13 -7.99 0.16
CA LYS A 315 0.20 -7.90 -0.45
C LYS A 315 1.20 -7.16 0.44
N LEU A 316 0.80 -6.00 0.98
CA LEU A 316 1.65 -5.22 1.88
C LEU A 316 2.01 -5.98 3.17
N ILE A 317 1.05 -6.70 3.76
CA ILE A 317 1.29 -7.54 4.95
C ILE A 317 2.27 -8.67 4.64
N VAL A 318 2.08 -9.37 3.51
CA VAL A 318 2.98 -10.45 3.09
C VAL A 318 4.39 -9.93 2.81
N LEU A 319 4.52 -8.79 2.12
CA LEU A 319 5.80 -8.12 1.88
C LEU A 319 6.49 -7.69 3.17
N ASP A 320 5.74 -7.26 4.21
CA ASP A 320 6.32 -6.96 5.52
C ASP A 320 6.92 -8.19 6.18
N ARG A 321 6.27 -9.33 6.07
CA ARG A 321 6.81 -10.61 6.58
C ARG A 321 8.03 -11.07 5.80
N LEU A 322 8.00 -10.94 4.48
CA LEU A 322 9.15 -11.24 3.62
C LEU A 322 10.35 -10.34 3.95
N ASN A 323 10.12 -9.04 4.17
CA ASN A 323 11.18 -8.12 4.59
C ASN A 323 11.74 -8.47 5.98
N ALA A 324 10.90 -8.85 6.93
CA ALA A 324 11.35 -9.32 8.24
C ALA A 324 12.19 -10.60 8.14
N LEU A 325 11.83 -11.51 7.24
CA LEU A 325 12.61 -12.72 6.96
C LEU A 325 13.97 -12.38 6.33
N ARG A 326 14.00 -11.44 5.37
CA ARG A 326 15.22 -10.93 4.74
C ARG A 326 16.20 -10.35 5.76
N LEU A 327 15.70 -9.54 6.68
CA LEU A 327 16.53 -8.91 7.72
C LEU A 327 17.14 -9.92 8.72
N ARG A 328 16.51 -11.10 8.86
CA ARG A 328 17.08 -12.18 9.69
C ARG A 328 18.13 -13.00 8.95
N HIS A 329 17.93 -13.22 7.66
CA HIS A 329 18.73 -14.11 6.82
C HIS A 329 19.29 -13.32 5.64
N GLU A 330 20.29 -12.47 5.92
CA GLU A 330 20.97 -11.67 4.90
C GLU A 330 21.57 -12.56 3.80
N HIS A 331 21.49 -12.14 2.55
CA HIS A 331 22.00 -12.81 1.35
C HIS A 331 21.39 -14.15 0.97
N VAL A 332 20.56 -14.78 1.79
CA VAL A 332 19.91 -16.04 1.45
C VAL A 332 18.83 -15.87 0.38
N LEU A 333 18.17 -14.71 0.39
CA LEU A 333 17.05 -14.36 -0.50
C LEU A 333 17.48 -13.65 -1.79
N ASP A 334 18.74 -13.24 -1.94
CA ASP A 334 19.24 -12.51 -3.10
C ASP A 334 18.88 -13.16 -4.45
N PRO A 335 18.94 -14.50 -4.61
CA PRO A 335 18.57 -15.15 -5.88
C PRO A 335 17.08 -15.01 -6.25
N LEU A 336 16.21 -14.67 -5.28
CA LEU A 336 14.76 -14.55 -5.50
C LEU A 336 14.32 -13.14 -5.91
N VAL A 337 15.25 -12.21 -6.07
CA VAL A 337 14.95 -10.81 -6.44
C VAL A 337 14.15 -10.70 -7.74
N ILE A 338 14.42 -11.56 -8.71
CA ILE A 338 13.73 -11.55 -10.01
C ILE A 338 12.26 -11.97 -9.86
N ASP A 339 12.00 -12.97 -9.03
CA ASP A 339 10.64 -13.41 -8.74
C ASP A 339 9.86 -12.34 -7.98
N LEU A 340 10.52 -11.64 -7.05
CA LEU A 340 9.94 -10.50 -6.34
C LEU A 340 9.54 -9.37 -7.31
N LEU A 341 10.35 -9.10 -8.34
CA LEU A 341 10.04 -8.05 -9.33
C LEU A 341 8.79 -8.35 -10.17
N ARG A 342 8.30 -9.59 -10.22
CA ARG A 342 7.02 -9.92 -10.88
C ARG A 342 5.84 -9.22 -10.23
N VAL A 343 5.94 -8.88 -8.94
CA VAL A 343 4.92 -8.16 -8.18
C VAL A 343 4.75 -6.72 -8.68
N LEU A 344 5.69 -6.15 -9.42
CA LEU A 344 5.59 -4.82 -10.05
C LEU A 344 4.42 -4.71 -11.04
N SER A 345 3.87 -5.83 -11.50
CA SER A 345 2.63 -5.86 -12.29
C SER A 345 1.39 -5.34 -11.54
N SER A 346 1.44 -5.26 -10.21
CA SER A 346 0.39 -4.65 -9.39
C SER A 346 0.17 -3.18 -9.77
N SER A 347 -1.08 -2.70 -9.73
CA SER A 347 -1.43 -1.31 -10.02
C SER A 347 -1.13 -0.33 -8.87
N ASP A 348 -1.00 -0.85 -7.65
CA ASP A 348 -0.84 -0.06 -6.44
C ASP A 348 0.59 0.51 -6.29
N MET A 349 0.68 1.81 -5.98
CA MET A 349 1.96 2.52 -5.88
C MET A 349 2.75 2.17 -4.61
N ASP A 350 2.06 1.90 -3.50
CA ASP A 350 2.72 1.57 -2.24
C ASP A 350 3.33 0.17 -2.30
N VAL A 351 2.62 -0.78 -2.95
CA VAL A 351 3.15 -2.12 -3.24
C VAL A 351 4.37 -2.04 -4.13
N ARG A 352 4.30 -1.30 -5.25
CA ARG A 352 5.44 -1.10 -6.18
C ARG A 352 6.65 -0.50 -5.50
N LYS A 353 6.44 0.56 -4.71
CA LYS A 353 7.51 1.22 -3.96
C LYS A 353 8.18 0.26 -3.00
N LYS A 354 7.41 -0.48 -2.21
CA LYS A 354 7.93 -1.43 -1.23
C LYS A 354 8.72 -2.56 -1.88
N VAL A 355 8.22 -3.09 -3.01
CA VAL A 355 8.92 -4.11 -3.80
C VAL A 355 10.24 -3.58 -4.35
N LEU A 356 10.27 -2.35 -4.90
CA LEU A 356 11.48 -1.74 -5.40
C LEU A 356 12.50 -1.49 -4.28
N ASP A 357 12.08 -0.96 -3.14
CA ASP A 357 12.97 -0.73 -2.00
C ASP A 357 13.59 -2.06 -1.51
N MET A 358 12.79 -3.12 -1.39
CA MET A 358 13.27 -4.44 -1.02
C MET A 358 14.21 -5.04 -2.08
N ALA A 359 13.85 -4.93 -3.35
CA ALA A 359 14.66 -5.43 -4.45
C ALA A 359 16.03 -4.74 -4.49
N LEU A 360 16.08 -3.42 -4.34
CA LEU A 360 17.33 -2.64 -4.32
C LEU A 360 18.29 -3.08 -3.20
N ASP A 361 17.74 -3.54 -2.07
CA ASP A 361 18.55 -4.06 -0.97
C ASP A 361 19.07 -5.49 -1.23
N MET A 362 18.37 -6.27 -2.08
CA MET A 362 18.72 -7.67 -2.41
C MET A 362 19.62 -7.79 -3.65
N ILE A 363 19.89 -6.69 -4.35
CA ILE A 363 20.72 -6.72 -5.56
C ILE A 363 22.17 -7.04 -5.20
N SER A 364 22.69 -8.05 -5.85
CA SER A 364 24.11 -8.43 -5.84
C SER A 364 24.76 -8.17 -7.20
N VAL A 365 26.09 -8.20 -7.27
CA VAL A 365 26.84 -8.04 -8.53
C VAL A 365 26.42 -9.07 -9.60
N ARG A 366 25.96 -10.25 -9.18
CA ARG A 366 25.53 -11.33 -10.10
C ARG A 366 24.14 -11.11 -10.68
N THR A 367 23.25 -10.44 -9.94
CA THR A 367 21.83 -10.28 -10.31
C THR A 367 21.51 -8.90 -10.88
N VAL A 368 22.45 -7.95 -10.79
CA VAL A 368 22.21 -6.56 -11.17
C VAL A 368 21.84 -6.39 -12.64
N GLU A 369 22.49 -7.11 -13.55
CA GLU A 369 22.20 -7.03 -14.99
C GLU A 369 20.77 -7.46 -15.31
N GLU A 370 20.34 -8.59 -14.74
CA GLU A 370 18.99 -9.10 -14.94
C GLU A 370 17.92 -8.17 -14.34
N VAL A 371 18.17 -7.63 -13.15
CA VAL A 371 17.29 -6.66 -12.48
C VAL A 371 17.15 -5.39 -13.30
N VAL A 372 18.27 -4.83 -13.77
CA VAL A 372 18.29 -3.64 -14.63
C VAL A 372 17.50 -3.90 -15.90
N LEU A 373 17.65 -5.08 -16.52
CA LEU A 373 16.93 -5.45 -17.74
C LEU A 373 15.40 -5.52 -17.50
N VAL A 374 14.97 -6.03 -16.35
CA VAL A 374 13.53 -6.04 -15.97
C VAL A 374 13.02 -4.62 -15.76
N LEU A 375 13.74 -3.78 -15.00
CA LEU A 375 13.34 -2.38 -14.75
C LEU A 375 13.28 -1.56 -16.04
N ARG A 376 14.22 -1.78 -16.98
CA ARG A 376 14.21 -1.17 -18.30
C ARG A 376 12.98 -1.55 -19.11
N LYS A 377 12.62 -2.84 -19.13
CA LYS A 377 11.38 -3.31 -19.80
C LYS A 377 10.12 -2.67 -19.22
N GLU A 378 10.05 -2.55 -17.90
CA GLU A 378 8.93 -1.86 -17.26
C GLU A 378 8.90 -0.36 -17.63
N LEU A 379 10.06 0.31 -17.66
CA LEU A 379 10.15 1.72 -18.04
C LEU A 379 9.72 1.94 -19.50
N THR A 380 10.12 1.07 -20.44
CA THR A 380 9.71 1.16 -21.85
C THR A 380 8.21 0.90 -22.04
N LYS A 381 7.59 -0.02 -21.29
CA LYS A 381 6.14 -0.20 -21.28
C LYS A 381 5.41 1.07 -20.85
N MET A 382 5.92 1.74 -19.80
CA MET A 382 5.32 2.97 -19.28
C MET A 382 5.47 4.17 -20.22
N SER A 383 6.51 4.19 -21.06
CA SER A 383 6.69 5.27 -22.04
C SER A 383 5.65 5.25 -23.17
N GLN A 384 5.06 4.09 -23.43
CA GLN A 384 4.01 3.91 -24.45
C GLN A 384 2.60 4.30 -23.97
N THR A 385 2.38 4.40 -22.66
CA THR A 385 1.09 4.75 -22.05
C THR A 385 1.14 6.17 -21.47
N GLN A 386 0.37 7.09 -22.04
CA GLN A 386 0.33 8.53 -21.66
C GLN A 386 -0.55 8.85 -20.44
N GLU A 387 -0.81 7.92 -19.55
CA GLU A 387 -1.65 8.16 -18.37
C GLU A 387 -0.88 8.92 -17.27
N SER A 388 -1.53 9.92 -16.68
CA SER A 388 -0.97 10.75 -15.61
C SER A 388 -0.60 9.97 -14.34
N SER A 389 -1.27 8.85 -14.08
CA SER A 389 -0.96 7.93 -12.96
C SER A 389 0.41 7.27 -13.10
N ASN A 390 0.92 7.15 -14.32
CA ASN A 390 2.18 6.50 -14.62
C ASN A 390 3.41 7.39 -14.38
N LEU A 391 3.22 8.71 -14.19
CA LEU A 391 4.34 9.64 -13.98
C LEU A 391 5.08 9.37 -12.64
N SER A 392 4.34 9.11 -11.58
CA SER A 392 4.92 8.81 -10.26
C SER A 392 5.68 7.48 -10.26
N TYR A 393 5.14 6.47 -10.94
CA TYR A 393 5.80 5.16 -11.07
C TYR A 393 7.06 5.25 -11.94
N ARG A 394 6.99 5.98 -13.04
CA ARG A 394 8.16 6.24 -13.90
C ARG A 394 9.29 6.93 -13.13
N HIS A 395 8.95 7.92 -12.30
CA HIS A 395 9.92 8.57 -11.41
C HIS A 395 10.57 7.57 -10.43
N LEU A 396 9.78 6.66 -9.82
CA LEU A 396 10.31 5.61 -8.95
C LEU A 396 11.24 4.65 -9.69
N LEU A 397 10.89 4.23 -10.92
CA LEU A 397 11.74 3.36 -11.74
C LEU A 397 13.08 4.03 -12.10
N ILE A 398 13.05 5.31 -12.50
CA ILE A 398 14.26 6.09 -12.80
C ILE A 398 15.14 6.20 -11.56
N LYS A 399 14.55 6.47 -10.39
CA LYS A 399 15.28 6.53 -9.12
C LYS A 399 15.89 5.18 -8.75
N SER A 400 15.19 4.09 -9.00
CA SER A 400 15.70 2.74 -8.74
C SER A 400 16.86 2.38 -9.68
N LEU A 401 16.74 2.69 -10.98
CA LEU A 401 17.82 2.53 -11.95
C LEU A 401 19.04 3.39 -11.61
N HIS A 402 18.82 4.63 -11.18
CA HIS A 402 19.88 5.50 -10.66
C HIS A 402 20.61 4.85 -9.48
N SER A 403 19.88 4.33 -8.50
CA SER A 403 20.48 3.66 -7.34
C SER A 403 21.31 2.44 -7.74
N CYS A 404 20.86 1.65 -8.72
CA CYS A 404 21.61 0.52 -9.26
C CYS A 404 22.90 0.97 -9.97
N ALA A 405 22.82 1.96 -10.84
CA ALA A 405 23.96 2.44 -11.61
C ALA A 405 25.03 3.12 -10.74
N VAL A 406 24.63 3.78 -9.66
CA VAL A 406 25.57 4.38 -8.70
C VAL A 406 26.30 3.33 -7.86
N ARG A 407 25.61 2.22 -7.52
CA ARG A 407 26.23 1.12 -6.75
C ARG A 407 27.12 0.20 -7.61
N PHE A 408 26.73 -0.05 -8.87
CA PHE A 408 27.34 -1.03 -9.74
C PHE A 408 27.84 -0.37 -11.02
N SER A 409 29.17 -0.23 -11.15
CA SER A 409 29.81 0.40 -12.32
C SER A 409 29.59 -0.34 -13.63
N GLU A 410 29.40 -1.65 -13.58
CA GLU A 410 29.24 -2.53 -14.73
C GLU A 410 28.01 -2.18 -15.58
N VAL A 411 26.90 -1.81 -14.93
CA VAL A 411 25.64 -1.46 -15.61
C VAL A 411 25.45 0.04 -15.81
N ALA A 412 26.33 0.88 -15.23
CA ALA A 412 26.19 2.33 -15.24
C ALA A 412 26.12 2.91 -16.65
N GLY A 413 26.93 2.37 -17.60
CA GLY A 413 26.97 2.81 -18.99
C GLY A 413 25.67 2.60 -19.74
N ASP A 414 25.14 1.39 -19.66
CA ASP A 414 23.93 1.01 -20.39
C ASP A 414 22.69 1.73 -19.85
N VAL A 415 22.57 1.82 -18.51
CA VAL A 415 21.49 2.56 -17.85
C VAL A 415 21.53 4.03 -18.22
N MET A 416 22.73 4.62 -18.24
CA MET A 416 22.92 6.02 -18.59
C MET A 416 22.41 6.33 -19.99
N LEU A 417 22.82 5.52 -20.98
CA LEU A 417 22.47 5.75 -22.38
C LEU A 417 20.96 5.72 -22.64
N GLU A 418 20.24 4.89 -21.90
CA GLU A 418 18.78 4.85 -22.02
C GLU A 418 18.09 5.98 -21.28
N LEU A 419 18.55 6.30 -20.08
CA LEU A 419 17.95 7.39 -19.31
C LEU A 419 18.12 8.75 -19.98
N MET A 420 19.18 8.94 -20.75
CA MET A 420 19.36 10.17 -21.53
C MET A 420 18.26 10.43 -22.56
N ASN A 421 17.58 9.39 -23.06
CA ASN A 421 16.43 9.55 -23.95
C ASN A 421 15.24 10.26 -23.27
N PHE A 422 15.15 10.23 -21.95
CA PHE A 422 14.10 10.91 -21.17
C PHE A 422 14.41 12.39 -20.89
N LEU A 423 15.58 12.90 -21.27
CA LEU A 423 15.91 14.32 -21.14
C LEU A 423 15.08 15.22 -22.07
N SER A 424 14.53 14.66 -23.13
CA SER A 424 13.66 15.37 -24.08
C SER A 424 12.24 15.62 -23.58
N ASP A 425 11.83 14.97 -22.49
CA ASP A 425 10.49 15.10 -21.94
C ASP A 425 10.23 16.48 -21.33
N SER A 426 9.30 17.23 -21.92
CA SER A 426 9.02 18.63 -21.55
C SER A 426 8.31 18.80 -20.20
N VAL A 427 7.54 17.81 -19.76
CA VAL A 427 6.58 17.93 -18.65
C VAL A 427 7.06 17.23 -17.37
N SER A 428 8.09 16.38 -17.44
CA SER A 428 8.39 15.50 -16.32
C SER A 428 9.48 16.02 -15.38
N THR A 429 9.22 15.89 -14.09
CA THR A 429 10.24 15.98 -13.03
C THR A 429 11.36 14.96 -13.26
N SER A 430 11.05 13.87 -13.97
CA SER A 430 11.99 12.80 -14.31
C SER A 430 13.21 13.30 -15.12
N ALA A 431 13.05 14.27 -16.02
CA ALA A 431 14.16 14.82 -16.79
C ALA A 431 15.17 15.57 -15.88
N VAL A 432 14.68 16.20 -14.81
CA VAL A 432 15.54 16.88 -13.83
C VAL A 432 16.32 15.85 -12.99
N ASP A 433 15.68 14.74 -12.63
CA ASP A 433 16.34 13.66 -11.88
C ASP A 433 17.38 12.95 -12.74
N VAL A 434 17.07 12.74 -14.04
CA VAL A 434 18.04 12.17 -14.99
C VAL A 434 19.25 13.08 -15.13
N ILE A 435 19.11 14.40 -15.25
CA ILE A 435 20.28 15.30 -15.36
C ILE A 435 21.09 15.33 -14.06
N ALA A 436 20.45 15.22 -12.90
CA ALA A 436 21.15 15.10 -11.62
C ALA A 436 21.93 13.78 -11.54
N PHE A 437 21.36 12.71 -12.05
CA PHE A 437 22.02 11.41 -12.19
C PHE A 437 23.21 11.46 -13.15
N VAL A 438 23.04 12.07 -14.34
CA VAL A 438 24.15 12.28 -15.30
C VAL A 438 25.33 12.97 -14.63
N ARG A 439 25.07 14.00 -13.82
CA ARG A 439 26.11 14.69 -13.06
C ARG A 439 26.86 13.75 -12.11
N GLU A 440 26.14 12.95 -11.34
CA GLU A 440 26.75 12.04 -10.36
C GLU A 440 27.60 10.96 -11.03
N VAL A 441 27.13 10.41 -12.15
CA VAL A 441 27.89 9.39 -12.91
C VAL A 441 29.15 9.99 -13.54
N VAL A 442 29.05 11.18 -14.14
CA VAL A 442 30.22 11.91 -14.71
C VAL A 442 31.26 12.23 -13.63
N GLU A 443 30.81 12.52 -12.39
CA GLU A 443 31.71 12.78 -11.27
C GLU A 443 32.40 11.51 -10.79
N ARG A 444 31.66 10.39 -10.63
CA ARG A 444 32.18 9.14 -10.09
C ARG A 444 32.99 8.30 -11.08
N PHE A 445 32.61 8.29 -12.37
CA PHE A 445 33.20 7.40 -13.38
C PHE A 445 33.94 8.22 -14.46
N PRO A 446 35.23 8.53 -14.24
CA PRO A 446 36.02 9.35 -15.19
C PRO A 446 36.19 8.72 -16.57
N ASP A 447 36.19 7.39 -16.66
CA ASP A 447 36.42 6.68 -17.93
C ASP A 447 35.27 6.86 -18.92
N MET A 448 34.03 7.02 -18.43
CA MET A 448 32.83 7.19 -19.24
C MET A 448 32.50 8.65 -19.56
N ARG A 449 33.21 9.61 -18.99
CA ARG A 449 32.92 11.05 -19.14
C ARG A 449 32.78 11.50 -20.56
N ASN A 450 33.74 11.09 -21.40
CA ASN A 450 33.80 11.57 -22.77
C ASN A 450 32.56 11.13 -23.57
N ASP A 451 32.17 9.87 -23.45
CA ASP A 451 31.03 9.31 -24.18
C ASP A 451 29.72 9.93 -23.75
N ILE A 452 29.57 10.14 -22.42
CA ILE A 452 28.41 10.80 -21.84
C ILE A 452 28.31 12.26 -22.31
N LEU A 453 29.43 12.99 -22.30
CA LEU A 453 29.48 14.40 -22.74
C LEU A 453 29.11 14.53 -24.22
N VAL A 454 29.63 13.70 -25.09
CA VAL A 454 29.31 13.72 -26.53
C VAL A 454 27.81 13.54 -26.74
N LYS A 455 27.19 12.55 -26.07
CA LYS A 455 25.75 12.32 -26.18
C LYS A 455 24.94 13.45 -25.55
N LEU A 456 25.35 13.98 -24.40
CA LEU A 456 24.66 15.09 -23.73
C LEU A 456 24.66 16.34 -24.63
N ILE A 457 25.77 16.66 -25.26
CA ILE A 457 25.91 17.78 -26.20
C ILE A 457 25.01 17.58 -27.42
N GLN A 458 24.96 16.36 -27.98
CA GLN A 458 24.08 16.02 -29.11
C GLN A 458 22.57 16.17 -28.77
N SER A 459 22.19 15.92 -27.51
CA SER A 459 20.79 16.00 -27.05
C SER A 459 20.30 17.43 -26.79
N PHE A 460 21.14 18.47 -26.85
CA PHE A 460 20.74 19.87 -26.58
C PHE A 460 19.52 20.36 -27.39
N PRO A 461 19.38 20.04 -28.69
CA PRO A 461 18.21 20.48 -29.46
C PRO A 461 16.87 19.91 -28.98
N ASP A 462 16.92 18.77 -28.27
CA ASP A 462 15.73 18.03 -27.84
C ASP A 462 15.21 18.52 -26.49
N PHE A 463 16.00 19.29 -25.74
CA PHE A 463 15.60 19.79 -24.43
C PHE A 463 14.50 20.85 -24.54
N ARG A 464 13.52 20.76 -23.61
CA ARG A 464 12.41 21.72 -23.52
C ARG A 464 12.35 22.44 -22.17
N ASN A 465 13.01 21.90 -21.14
CA ASN A 465 12.95 22.40 -19.76
C ASN A 465 14.22 23.20 -19.42
N GLY A 466 14.04 24.42 -18.91
CA GLY A 466 15.15 25.29 -18.51
C GLY A 466 16.04 24.70 -17.40
N LYS A 467 15.44 23.89 -16.47
CA LYS A 467 16.23 23.23 -15.41
C LYS A 467 17.17 22.15 -15.99
N VAL A 468 16.74 21.44 -17.03
CA VAL A 468 17.57 20.45 -17.72
C VAL A 468 18.72 21.15 -18.45
N TYR A 469 18.44 22.24 -19.17
CA TYR A 469 19.47 23.04 -19.81
C TYR A 469 20.52 23.54 -18.83
N ARG A 470 20.11 24.05 -17.68
CA ARG A 470 21.05 24.52 -16.63
C ARG A 470 21.99 23.42 -16.16
N GLY A 471 21.44 22.24 -15.85
CA GLY A 471 22.23 21.09 -15.42
C GLY A 471 23.19 20.60 -16.52
N ALA A 472 22.68 20.47 -17.75
CA ALA A 472 23.48 20.02 -18.90
C ALA A 472 24.61 20.99 -19.24
N MET A 473 24.34 22.30 -19.31
CA MET A 473 25.34 23.33 -19.57
C MET A 473 26.40 23.37 -18.45
N TRP A 474 25.99 23.21 -17.20
CA TRP A 474 26.94 23.16 -16.09
C TRP A 474 27.88 21.95 -16.22
N ILE A 475 27.36 20.74 -16.52
CA ILE A 475 28.16 19.53 -16.71
C ILE A 475 29.15 19.70 -17.86
N VAL A 476 28.67 20.21 -19.01
CA VAL A 476 29.53 20.45 -20.17
C VAL A 476 30.61 21.49 -19.86
N GLY A 477 30.26 22.58 -19.18
CA GLY A 477 31.18 23.60 -18.76
C GLY A 477 32.27 23.08 -17.82
N ASP A 478 31.99 22.16 -16.94
CA ASP A 478 32.98 21.64 -15.98
C ASP A 478 33.83 20.48 -16.52
N TYR A 479 33.27 19.65 -17.38
CA TYR A 479 33.93 18.40 -17.80
C TYR A 479 34.37 18.32 -19.27
N ALA A 480 34.08 19.33 -20.11
CA ALA A 480 34.59 19.36 -21.49
C ALA A 480 36.10 19.66 -21.50
N THR A 481 36.93 18.63 -21.48
CA THR A 481 38.39 18.73 -21.39
C THR A 481 39.13 18.65 -22.74
N THR A 482 38.43 18.32 -23.82
CA THR A 482 39.03 18.16 -25.18
C THR A 482 38.59 19.30 -26.08
N ILE A 483 39.45 19.69 -27.03
CA ILE A 483 39.15 20.70 -28.06
C ILE A 483 37.92 20.30 -28.89
N ALA A 484 37.76 19.01 -29.20
CA ALA A 484 36.60 18.50 -29.92
C ALA A 484 35.29 18.75 -29.15
N ASN A 485 35.24 18.39 -27.87
CA ASN A 485 34.05 18.59 -27.04
C ASN A 485 33.70 20.08 -26.88
N VAL A 486 34.69 20.97 -26.79
CA VAL A 486 34.45 22.42 -26.71
C VAL A 486 33.85 22.94 -28.02
N ASN A 487 34.38 22.54 -29.16
CA ASN A 487 33.87 22.94 -30.48
C ASN A 487 32.44 22.41 -30.71
N ASP A 488 32.21 21.14 -30.40
CA ASP A 488 30.88 20.51 -30.52
C ASP A 488 29.86 21.20 -29.61
N ALA A 489 30.23 21.52 -28.35
CA ALA A 489 29.39 22.26 -27.44
C ALA A 489 29.02 23.65 -27.98
N MET A 490 29.98 24.40 -28.48
CA MET A 490 29.75 25.70 -29.09
C MET A 490 28.84 25.61 -30.32
N GLN A 491 29.06 24.62 -31.18
CA GLN A 491 28.21 24.38 -32.34
C GLN A 491 26.77 24.08 -31.97
N GLN A 492 26.52 23.23 -30.95
CA GLN A 492 25.17 22.89 -30.49
C GLN A 492 24.52 24.07 -29.79
N ILE A 493 25.24 24.82 -28.95
CA ILE A 493 24.74 26.07 -28.33
C ILE A 493 24.26 27.03 -29.40
N ARG A 494 25.03 27.21 -30.49
CA ARG A 494 24.66 28.05 -31.63
C ARG A 494 23.37 27.57 -32.30
N LYS A 495 23.23 26.27 -32.55
CA LYS A 495 21.98 25.70 -33.12
C LYS A 495 20.77 25.96 -32.26
N VAL A 496 20.91 25.85 -30.93
CA VAL A 496 19.81 25.98 -29.95
C VAL A 496 19.43 27.44 -29.69
N LEU A 497 20.39 28.39 -29.91
CA LEU A 497 20.11 29.84 -29.84
C LEU A 497 19.60 30.39 -31.17
N GLY A 498 20.02 29.80 -32.29
CA GLY A 498 19.68 30.29 -33.61
C GLY A 498 20.51 31.50 -34.04
N GLU A 499 19.96 32.33 -34.92
CA GLU A 499 20.65 33.50 -35.49
C GLU A 499 20.97 34.55 -34.44
N ILE A 500 22.20 35.11 -34.53
CA ILE A 500 22.74 36.14 -33.61
C ILE A 500 23.10 37.36 -34.47
N PRO A 501 22.78 38.59 -34.06
CA PRO A 501 22.16 39.02 -32.78
C PRO A 501 20.67 38.70 -32.65
N ILE A 502 20.26 38.22 -31.45
CA ILE A 502 18.89 37.76 -31.21
C ILE A 502 17.87 38.89 -31.42
N LEU A 503 18.18 40.12 -31.01
CA LEU A 503 17.28 41.26 -31.13
C LEU A 503 16.99 41.60 -32.58
N ALA A 504 18.00 41.70 -33.42
CA ALA A 504 17.87 42.02 -34.85
C ALA A 504 17.07 40.92 -35.59
N SER A 505 17.28 39.66 -35.22
CA SER A 505 16.54 38.54 -35.77
C SER A 505 15.07 38.58 -35.34
N GLU A 506 14.73 38.95 -34.10
CA GLU A 506 13.33 39.12 -33.65
C GLU A 506 12.64 40.30 -34.31
N GLU A 507 13.35 41.41 -34.54
CA GLU A 507 12.86 42.56 -35.29
C GLU A 507 12.51 42.15 -36.73
N GLN A 508 13.37 41.41 -37.40
CA GLN A 508 13.09 40.88 -38.74
C GLN A 508 11.91 39.92 -38.80
N TYR A 509 11.74 39.10 -37.76
CA TYR A 509 10.58 38.20 -37.67
C TYR A 509 9.24 38.93 -37.50
N MET A 510 9.25 40.11 -36.84
CA MET A 510 8.07 40.96 -36.65
C MET A 510 7.82 41.89 -37.83
N GLU A 511 8.86 42.30 -38.56
CA GLU A 511 8.78 43.20 -39.75
C GLU A 511 8.44 42.45 -41.05
N GLN A 512 8.51 41.13 -41.09
CA GLN A 512 7.94 40.36 -42.17
C GLN A 512 6.44 40.12 -41.86
N PRO A 513 5.52 40.97 -42.31
CA PRO A 513 4.11 40.70 -42.24
C PRO A 513 3.82 39.51 -43.15
N GLU A 514 2.74 38.79 -42.90
CA GLU A 514 2.15 37.73 -43.73
C GLU A 514 1.79 38.20 -45.16
N SER A 515 2.57 39.06 -45.77
CA SER A 515 2.38 39.69 -47.08
C SER A 515 3.18 39.02 -48.18
N SER A 516 3.02 37.71 -48.35
CA SER A 516 3.34 37.06 -49.61
C SER A 516 2.48 35.81 -49.84
N LEU A 517 1.18 35.97 -49.68
CA LEU A 517 0.16 35.15 -50.34
C LEU A 517 -1.10 36.00 -50.50
N SER A 518 -0.95 37.07 -51.31
CA SER A 518 -2.05 37.65 -52.03
C SER A 518 -2.03 37.02 -53.41
N ASP A 519 -2.82 36.02 -53.61
CA ASP A 519 -3.63 35.93 -54.82
C ASP A 519 -4.79 34.97 -54.60
N ASP A 520 -5.94 35.64 -54.79
CA ASP A 520 -7.22 35.09 -55.22
C ASP A 520 -7.82 33.86 -54.54
N SER A 521 -8.96 34.23 -54.06
CA SER A 521 -10.17 33.41 -53.74
C SER A 521 -10.41 33.15 -52.27
N ALA A 522 -11.08 34.13 -51.64
CA ALA A 522 -11.89 33.89 -50.46
C ALA A 522 -13.11 33.06 -50.78
N PRO A 523 -13.37 31.93 -50.18
CA PRO A 523 -14.71 31.41 -50.02
C PRO A 523 -15.25 31.85 -48.66
N ALA A 524 -16.39 32.56 -48.74
CA ALA A 524 -17.20 32.98 -47.60
C ALA A 524 -17.47 31.79 -46.64
N MET A 525 -17.21 32.03 -45.34
CA MET A 525 -17.69 31.14 -44.30
C MET A 525 -19.19 31.05 -44.31
N LYS A 526 -19.73 29.95 -44.79
CA LYS A 526 -21.12 29.56 -44.58
C LYS A 526 -21.19 28.83 -43.21
N HIS A 527 -21.75 29.50 -42.23
CA HIS A 527 -22.27 28.86 -41.04
C HIS A 527 -23.42 27.96 -41.43
N SER A 528 -23.24 26.67 -41.51
CA SER A 528 -24.30 25.69 -41.55
C SER A 528 -24.45 25.00 -40.20
N THR A 529 -25.40 25.48 -39.42
CA THR A 529 -25.93 24.74 -38.26
C THR A 529 -26.80 23.60 -38.78
N ALA A 530 -26.27 22.40 -38.82
CA ALA A 530 -27.06 21.21 -39.11
C ALA A 530 -27.58 20.61 -37.79
N THR A 531 -28.87 20.76 -37.56
CA THR A 531 -29.56 20.10 -36.45
C THR A 531 -29.82 18.64 -36.85
N ARG A 532 -29.26 17.69 -36.16
CA ARG A 532 -29.49 16.26 -36.36
C ARG A 532 -30.41 15.71 -35.26
N VAL A 533 -31.52 15.10 -35.67
CA VAL A 533 -32.49 14.45 -34.78
C VAL A 533 -31.97 13.04 -34.45
N ARG A 534 -31.80 12.71 -33.17
CA ARG A 534 -31.49 11.35 -32.71
C ARG A 534 -32.73 10.45 -32.81
N ALA A 535 -32.53 9.13 -32.85
CA ALA A 535 -33.58 8.12 -32.95
C ALA A 535 -34.59 8.09 -31.78
N ASP A 536 -34.30 8.84 -30.71
CA ASP A 536 -35.13 9.04 -29.51
C ASP A 536 -35.94 10.35 -29.52
N GLY A 537 -35.90 11.11 -30.63
CA GLY A 537 -36.68 12.32 -30.80
C GLY A 537 -36.13 13.58 -30.14
N THR A 538 -34.93 13.57 -29.57
CA THR A 538 -34.30 14.75 -28.96
C THR A 538 -33.38 15.48 -29.93
N TYR A 539 -33.37 16.83 -29.87
CA TYR A 539 -32.50 17.69 -30.66
C TYR A 539 -31.13 17.85 -29.94
N ALA A 540 -30.06 17.42 -30.58
CA ALA A 540 -28.71 17.71 -30.15
C ALA A 540 -28.04 18.74 -31.07
N THR A 541 -27.68 19.89 -30.53
CA THR A 541 -26.81 20.88 -31.18
C THR A 541 -25.37 20.46 -30.91
N GLU A 542 -24.73 19.79 -31.84
CA GLU A 542 -23.29 19.57 -31.82
C GLU A 542 -22.59 20.76 -32.46
N SER A 543 -21.88 21.53 -31.67
CA SER A 543 -20.80 22.38 -32.15
C SER A 543 -19.59 21.46 -32.38
N ALA A 544 -19.51 20.86 -33.54
CA ALA A 544 -18.39 20.05 -33.94
C ALA A 544 -17.23 20.97 -34.35
N PHE A 545 -16.24 21.09 -33.48
CA PHE A 545 -14.89 21.32 -33.93
C PHE A 545 -14.40 20.02 -34.56
N THR A 546 -14.71 19.77 -35.81
CA THR A 546 -14.02 18.75 -36.60
C THR A 546 -12.68 19.34 -37.01
N ALA A 547 -11.62 18.93 -36.32
CA ALA A 547 -10.30 18.97 -36.88
C ALA A 547 -10.28 17.93 -38.01
N ASP A 548 -10.34 18.37 -39.26
CA ASP A 548 -10.09 17.53 -40.42
C ASP A 548 -8.65 17.03 -40.38
N THR A 549 -8.48 15.78 -39.99
CA THR A 549 -7.27 14.98 -40.21
C THR A 549 -7.31 14.48 -41.66
N THR A 550 -6.92 15.29 -42.62
CA THR A 550 -6.40 14.81 -43.91
C THR A 550 -5.58 15.91 -44.55
N SER A 551 -4.32 15.77 -44.44
CA SER A 551 -3.27 15.90 -45.44
C SER A 551 -1.94 16.22 -44.76
N ASP A 552 -1.11 15.19 -44.66
CA ASP A 552 0.32 15.32 -44.53
C ASP A 552 0.88 16.29 -45.58
N LYS A 553 1.13 17.50 -45.15
CA LYS A 553 2.29 18.30 -45.55
C LYS A 553 2.80 18.99 -44.31
N PRO A 554 4.06 18.78 -43.92
CA PRO A 554 4.62 19.56 -42.81
C PRO A 554 4.68 21.02 -43.29
N GLN A 555 3.67 21.81 -42.92
CA GLN A 555 3.89 23.24 -42.79
C GLN A 555 4.96 23.36 -41.70
N ALA A 556 6.16 23.61 -42.12
CA ALA A 556 7.27 24.06 -41.28
C ALA A 556 6.82 25.39 -40.66
N SER A 557 6.03 25.34 -39.60
CA SER A 557 5.96 26.41 -38.62
C SER A 557 7.40 26.52 -38.13
N ARG A 558 8.10 27.60 -38.47
CA ARG A 558 9.45 27.90 -37.99
C ARG A 558 9.38 28.01 -36.48
N SER A 559 9.41 26.86 -35.77
CA SER A 559 9.44 26.82 -34.31
C SER A 559 10.75 27.49 -33.88
N LYS A 560 10.62 28.51 -33.04
CA LYS A 560 11.80 29.20 -32.50
C LYS A 560 12.72 28.19 -31.83
N PRO A 561 14.05 28.35 -31.93
CA PRO A 561 14.99 27.47 -31.26
C PRO A 561 14.69 27.34 -29.76
N PRO A 562 14.83 26.14 -29.16
CA PRO A 562 14.29 25.88 -27.81
C PRO A 562 14.92 26.76 -26.71
N LEU A 563 16.23 26.97 -26.70
CA LEU A 563 16.88 27.83 -25.71
C LEU A 563 16.51 29.31 -25.91
N ARG A 564 16.40 29.75 -27.18
CA ARG A 564 15.93 31.10 -27.52
C ARG A 564 14.50 31.34 -27.00
N SER A 565 13.62 30.37 -27.14
CA SER A 565 12.25 30.49 -26.64
C SER A 565 12.22 30.67 -25.13
N LEU A 566 13.04 29.94 -24.37
CA LEU A 566 13.16 30.09 -22.91
C LEU A 566 13.64 31.49 -22.50
N ILE A 567 14.64 32.03 -23.19
CA ILE A 567 15.17 33.39 -22.92
C ILE A 567 14.10 34.46 -23.21
N LEU A 568 13.36 34.31 -24.32
CA LEU A 568 12.27 35.22 -24.66
C LEU A 568 11.08 35.15 -23.69
N PHE A 569 10.84 33.96 -23.09
CA PHE A 569 9.88 33.83 -21.99
C PHE A 569 10.35 34.44 -20.67
N GLY A 570 11.63 34.87 -20.57
CA GLY A 570 12.15 35.55 -19.39
C GLY A 570 12.97 34.67 -18.44
N ASP A 571 13.37 33.45 -18.83
CA ASP A 571 14.26 32.62 -18.01
C ASP A 571 15.72 33.08 -18.12
N PHE A 572 16.04 34.27 -17.54
CA PHE A 572 17.39 34.85 -17.55
C PHE A 572 18.34 34.11 -16.60
N TYR A 573 17.82 33.34 -15.65
CA TYR A 573 18.68 32.49 -14.83
C TYR A 573 19.35 31.39 -15.70
N THR A 574 18.63 30.81 -16.65
CA THR A 574 19.23 29.88 -17.63
C THR A 574 20.24 30.60 -18.53
N ALA A 575 19.98 31.83 -18.90
CA ALA A 575 20.92 32.65 -19.66
C ALA A 575 22.20 32.98 -18.86
N SER A 576 22.12 33.22 -17.56
CA SER A 576 23.28 33.45 -16.70
C SER A 576 24.15 32.20 -16.57
N VAL A 577 23.54 31.01 -16.46
CA VAL A 577 24.26 29.72 -16.46
C VAL A 577 24.96 29.49 -17.80
N LEU A 578 24.29 29.83 -18.93
CA LEU A 578 24.91 29.78 -20.25
C LEU A 578 26.14 30.68 -20.33
N ALA A 579 26.06 31.93 -19.84
CA ALA A 579 27.19 32.84 -19.83
C ALA A 579 28.40 32.28 -19.07
N VAL A 580 28.17 31.70 -17.87
CA VAL A 580 29.22 31.04 -17.08
C VAL A 580 29.82 29.85 -17.84
N THR A 581 28.98 29.06 -18.51
CA THR A 581 29.45 27.91 -19.32
C THR A 581 30.34 28.38 -20.48
N LEU A 582 29.91 29.44 -21.19
CA LEU A 582 30.69 30.03 -22.28
C LEU A 582 32.07 30.51 -21.80
N VAL A 583 32.15 31.19 -20.67
CA VAL A 583 33.43 31.58 -20.04
C VAL A 583 34.33 30.40 -19.78
N LYS A 584 33.78 29.33 -19.16
CA LYS A 584 34.57 28.11 -18.89
C LYS A 584 35.10 27.46 -20.16
N LEU A 585 34.25 27.36 -21.18
CA LEU A 585 34.66 26.77 -22.49
C LEU A 585 35.74 27.62 -23.15
N VAL A 586 35.61 28.95 -23.18
CA VAL A 586 36.60 29.87 -23.74
C VAL A 586 37.94 29.75 -23.01
N LEU A 587 37.94 29.82 -21.68
CA LEU A 587 39.17 29.74 -20.89
C LEU A 587 39.88 28.38 -21.09
N ARG A 588 39.15 27.29 -21.18
CA ARG A 588 39.74 25.96 -21.50
C ARG A 588 40.29 25.89 -22.89
N PHE A 589 39.55 26.41 -23.87
CA PHE A 589 40.03 26.43 -25.24
C PHE A 589 41.33 27.23 -25.37
N MET A 590 41.45 28.36 -24.65
CA MET A 590 42.66 29.18 -24.61
C MET A 590 43.87 28.43 -24.04
N THR A 591 43.65 27.53 -23.08
CA THR A 591 44.74 26.70 -22.51
C THR A 591 45.11 25.51 -23.39
N LEU A 592 44.16 24.97 -24.17
CA LEU A 592 44.36 23.75 -24.97
C LEU A 592 44.82 24.02 -26.41
N SER A 593 44.37 25.12 -27.02
CA SER A 593 44.70 25.45 -28.41
C SER A 593 45.98 26.28 -28.47
N SER A 594 46.78 26.10 -29.52
CA SER A 594 47.95 26.94 -29.88
C SER A 594 47.63 27.99 -30.97
N ASP A 595 46.46 27.90 -31.61
CA ASP A 595 46.02 28.79 -32.69
C ASP A 595 45.37 30.06 -32.12
N GLU A 596 46.04 31.18 -32.23
CA GLU A 596 45.55 32.49 -31.76
C GLU A 596 44.35 33.00 -32.59
N GLY A 597 44.25 32.63 -33.87
CA GLY A 597 43.09 32.98 -34.68
C GLY A 597 41.81 32.32 -34.19
N ALA A 598 41.89 31.01 -33.92
CA ALA A 598 40.76 30.23 -33.39
C ALA A 598 40.37 30.69 -31.97
N LYS A 599 41.32 31.04 -31.11
CA LYS A 599 41.08 31.59 -29.78
C LYS A 599 40.26 32.90 -29.82
N ASN A 600 40.71 33.81 -30.67
CA ASN A 600 40.06 35.11 -30.82
C ASN A 600 38.65 34.98 -31.43
N MET A 601 38.46 34.07 -32.35
CA MET A 601 37.18 33.77 -32.98
C MET A 601 36.18 33.23 -31.94
N LEU A 602 36.58 32.23 -31.16
CA LEU A 602 35.71 31.63 -30.11
C LEU A 602 35.37 32.66 -29.01
N ARG A 603 36.36 33.48 -28.61
CA ARG A 603 36.16 34.57 -27.64
C ARG A 603 35.14 35.62 -28.15
N ALA A 604 35.32 36.06 -29.40
CA ALA A 604 34.40 37.04 -30.02
C ALA A 604 32.97 36.50 -30.12
N GLU A 605 32.82 35.23 -30.47
CA GLU A 605 31.51 34.55 -30.52
C GLU A 605 30.84 34.49 -29.17
N ALA A 606 31.53 34.07 -28.11
CA ALA A 606 31.01 34.01 -26.77
C ALA A 606 30.57 35.43 -26.27
N MET A 607 31.38 36.44 -26.54
CA MET A 607 31.03 37.81 -26.20
C MET A 607 29.79 38.31 -26.96
N LEU A 608 29.67 37.95 -28.24
CA LEU A 608 28.51 38.32 -29.06
C LEU A 608 27.23 37.67 -28.56
N ILE A 609 27.27 36.41 -28.14
CA ILE A 609 26.15 35.71 -27.53
C ILE A 609 25.71 36.43 -26.25
N MET A 610 26.62 36.69 -25.30
CA MET A 610 26.32 37.32 -24.01
C MET A 610 25.78 38.74 -24.18
N THR A 611 26.37 39.55 -25.06
CA THR A 611 25.88 40.91 -25.33
C THR A 611 24.53 40.91 -26.02
N SER A 612 24.26 39.96 -26.88
CA SER A 612 22.98 39.76 -27.55
C SER A 612 21.87 39.40 -26.53
N ILE A 613 22.15 38.57 -25.54
CA ILE A 613 21.23 38.21 -24.45
C ILE A 613 20.92 39.42 -23.59
N LEU A 614 21.92 40.23 -23.19
CA LEU A 614 21.71 41.45 -22.40
C LEU A 614 20.81 42.45 -23.13
N ARG A 615 21.05 42.68 -24.44
CA ARG A 615 20.25 43.60 -25.25
C ARG A 615 18.80 43.12 -25.39
N VAL A 616 18.58 41.82 -25.64
CA VAL A 616 17.23 41.27 -25.72
C VAL A 616 16.51 41.37 -24.36
N GLY A 617 17.22 41.11 -23.26
CA GLY A 617 16.64 41.20 -21.91
C GLY A 617 16.14 42.58 -21.51
N GLN A 618 16.64 43.64 -22.15
CA GLN A 618 16.21 45.02 -21.95
C GLN A 618 15.16 45.48 -22.99
N SER A 619 14.84 44.63 -23.97
CA SER A 619 13.93 44.97 -25.06
C SER A 619 12.47 44.66 -24.70
N LYS A 620 11.54 45.14 -25.56
CA LYS A 620 10.10 44.88 -25.47
C LYS A 620 9.66 43.49 -25.97
N TYR A 621 10.60 42.69 -26.50
CA TYR A 621 10.31 41.40 -27.10
C TYR A 621 10.35 40.22 -26.11
N VAL A 622 10.70 40.47 -24.86
CA VAL A 622 10.72 39.48 -23.77
C VAL A 622 9.46 39.61 -22.91
N ALA A 623 8.96 38.46 -22.43
CA ALA A 623 7.78 38.42 -21.58
C ALA A 623 8.03 39.08 -20.20
N THR A 624 9.21 38.91 -19.63
CA THR A 624 9.69 39.56 -18.41
C THR A 624 11.08 40.14 -18.66
N GLN A 625 11.32 41.38 -18.23
CA GLN A 625 12.64 41.99 -18.38
C GLN A 625 13.67 41.29 -17.49
N ILE A 626 14.95 41.41 -17.90
CA ILE A 626 16.07 40.83 -17.16
C ILE A 626 16.18 41.46 -15.76
N ASP A 627 16.31 40.63 -14.74
CA ASP A 627 16.59 41.04 -13.37
C ASP A 627 18.03 41.55 -13.22
N GLU A 628 18.23 42.47 -12.27
CA GLU A 628 19.54 43.11 -12.06
C GLU A 628 20.62 42.07 -11.69
N ASP A 629 20.29 41.04 -10.92
CA ASP A 629 21.23 39.96 -10.53
C ASP A 629 21.73 39.15 -11.75
N SER A 630 20.82 38.72 -12.63
CA SER A 630 21.20 37.98 -13.85
C SER A 630 21.99 38.88 -14.81
N LYS A 631 21.63 40.17 -14.91
CA LYS A 631 22.35 41.13 -15.70
C LYS A 631 23.79 41.33 -15.20
N GLU A 632 23.97 41.52 -13.89
CA GLU A 632 25.29 41.72 -13.28
C GLU A 632 26.16 40.47 -13.44
N ARG A 633 25.59 39.27 -13.28
CA ARG A 633 26.29 38.00 -13.53
C ARG A 633 26.79 37.88 -14.96
N ILE A 634 25.93 38.16 -15.95
CA ILE A 634 26.33 38.08 -17.37
C ILE A 634 27.39 39.18 -17.69
N MET A 635 27.28 40.40 -17.12
CA MET A 635 28.29 41.43 -17.30
C MET A 635 29.63 41.02 -16.68
N THR A 636 29.62 40.39 -15.52
CA THR A 636 30.84 39.84 -14.91
C THR A 636 31.48 38.77 -15.81
N CYS A 637 30.68 37.89 -16.41
CA CYS A 637 31.15 36.92 -17.38
C CYS A 637 31.83 37.58 -18.63
N LEU A 638 31.26 38.70 -19.11
CA LEU A 638 31.86 39.44 -20.22
C LEU A 638 33.24 40.02 -19.86
N LEU A 639 33.42 40.50 -18.62
CA LEU A 639 34.73 40.98 -18.15
C LEU A 639 35.81 39.87 -18.17
N TYR A 640 35.44 38.64 -17.81
CA TYR A 640 36.38 37.51 -17.85
C TYR A 640 36.73 37.05 -19.26
N THR A 641 35.88 37.31 -20.26
CA THR A 641 36.12 36.95 -21.64
C THR A 641 36.80 38.06 -22.44
N SER A 642 36.72 39.31 -21.97
CA SER A 642 37.37 40.46 -22.67
C SER A 642 38.89 40.38 -22.57
N PRO A 643 39.64 40.71 -23.63
CA PRO A 643 41.11 40.75 -23.58
C PRO A 643 41.53 41.85 -22.59
N SER A 644 42.45 41.56 -21.70
CA SER A 644 43.07 42.55 -20.85
C SER A 644 43.86 43.54 -21.66
N PRO A 645 43.85 44.85 -21.34
CA PRO A 645 44.72 45.83 -21.99
C PRO A 645 46.21 45.50 -21.85
N ARG A 646 46.56 44.50 -21.00
CA ARG A 646 47.94 44.05 -20.84
C ARG A 646 48.31 42.87 -21.74
N ASP A 647 47.31 42.25 -22.42
CA ASP A 647 47.45 41.11 -23.28
C ASP A 647 47.51 41.50 -24.77
N VAL A 648 47.51 42.81 -25.07
CA VAL A 648 47.63 43.37 -26.41
C VAL A 648 49.04 43.92 -26.65
#